data_2baf509bc5f54ea82f46fe71306a5306
#
_entry.id   2baf509bc5f54ea82f46fe71306a5306
#
_cell.length_a   1.000
_cell.length_b   1.000
_cell.length_c   1.000
_cell.angle_alpha   90.00
_cell.angle_beta   90.00
_cell.angle_gamma   90.00
#
_symmetry.space_group_name_H-M   'P 1'
#
loop_
_entity.id
_entity.type
_entity.pdbx_description
1 polymer ?
#
loop_
_entity_poly.entity_id
_entity_poly.type
_entity_poly.pdbx_seq_one_letter_code
_entity_poly.pdbx_strand_id
1 'polypeptide(L)'
;LQGLISITLLVFSTLIPFQAFSEVLEEIIVTAQKREQGVNDVGITVNAFTGEQLKDRGLKTAEDMAMFTPGLTVNETAATGVPLYTIRGVGYQDYSTAASSTVGLYFDGVAIPYTVMSRGLMFDVERVEVLKGPQGDLYGRNTTAGQINFVSKRPSDESEAGITVGTGSYGTFDLEGYINGSLGDSTRGRLAVRTVQSGEGWQKSTTRDDELGELDTFALRAMLDIDLSDNASLMLNLHYVDDQSENRANTSYNATVIGLSEFSTPYSPLGNYVFGANAGETPPWYSTGDNEAADWTNSYTSAQTGKTFKLRPQRDNQLFGASATITWDLGNVVLTSISAFDQFDREESNDWDGGFYNDSSNINTTDLSTFSQELRLSGGDDDLNWIAGVYYSTDEMDEYYHYFMSDSLYGFASADWGLPTPFAAAPIMELDTKYEQETDSIAVFGHVEWQLSDAWQLTLGARYTSEERTWAGCTFVADDGTLAGFMNFAFGTSMGVGDCATIDDDPDSATNILSMIIAGTPDAAFSVFSDTIETDRMMGKVTLDYSVNDDVLIYGTVSNGFKSGGFNGANSNGTRQLQPIREEILTAYEVGIKATLADGRMQLNAATFFYDYKDKQEQDAAVTFVGNISGLANVDKSEITGAELDMQWVPADGWMVQLGIALLDTEIKEWMAVDRDLSAWPTIVLQDASGGELAMSPDMQFNTLIAREWAVGGSRIMDIAVDYSYTDSTTGGSQPSDATDDYGITNLRLGYGSDDGKWRVLLWGRNITDEYYYPAAYQGGNGPYVRANGMPRTWGVSLDYKFGSN
;
A
#
# COMPACT_ATOMS: atom_id res chain seq x y z
N LEU A 1 32.02 4.79 0.46
CA LEU A 1 32.69 4.69 1.78
C LEU A 1 33.73 5.80 2.01
N GLN A 2 33.34 7.08 1.98
CA GLN A 2 34.15 8.19 2.49
C GLN A 2 33.21 9.31 2.90
N GLY A 3 32.85 9.35 4.20
CA GLY A 3 32.04 10.40 4.80
C GLY A 3 31.61 10.11 6.23
N LEU A 4 32.45 9.39 7.00
CA LEU A 4 32.26 9.31 8.45
C LEU A 4 32.60 10.67 9.07
N ILE A 5 31.58 11.51 9.26
CA ILE A 5 31.69 12.73 10.04
C ILE A 5 31.78 12.32 11.51
N SER A 6 32.95 12.58 12.09
CA SER A 6 33.17 12.45 13.53
C SER A 6 32.39 13.52 14.27
N ILE A 7 31.24 13.18 14.81
CA ILE A 7 30.53 14.00 15.80
C ILE A 7 31.14 13.67 17.16
N THR A 8 32.02 14.53 17.63
CA THR A 8 32.57 14.48 19.00
C THR A 8 31.52 15.07 19.95
N LEU A 9 30.74 14.21 20.58
CA LEU A 9 29.82 14.59 21.67
C LEU A 9 30.64 14.92 22.92
N LEU A 10 30.66 16.19 23.32
CA LEU A 10 31.12 16.63 24.63
C LEU A 10 30.09 16.26 25.69
N VAL A 11 30.32 15.19 26.43
CA VAL A 11 29.50 14.79 27.59
C VAL A 11 29.92 15.60 28.81
N PHE A 12 29.10 16.54 29.23
CA PHE A 12 29.19 17.14 30.55
C PHE A 12 28.54 16.20 31.59
N SER A 13 29.37 15.47 32.34
CA SER A 13 28.91 14.65 33.46
C SER A 13 28.76 15.49 34.71
N THR A 14 27.52 15.84 35.08
CA THR A 14 27.19 16.26 36.45
C THR A 14 26.51 15.08 37.16
N LEU A 15 27.21 14.48 38.11
CA LEU A 15 26.70 13.42 38.98
C LEU A 15 25.65 14.01 39.95
N ILE A 16 24.39 13.75 39.69
CA ILE A 16 23.31 13.88 40.67
C ILE A 16 22.85 12.45 40.97
N PRO A 17 22.70 12.02 42.24
CA PRO A 17 22.27 10.67 42.54
C PRO A 17 20.77 10.54 42.25
N PHE A 18 20.45 9.76 41.25
CA PHE A 18 19.07 9.40 40.84
C PHE A 18 18.65 8.13 41.54
N GLN A 19 17.39 8.10 42.01
CA GLN A 19 16.69 6.86 42.26
C GLN A 19 16.45 6.20 40.89
N ALA A 20 17.04 5.02 40.70
CA ALA A 20 16.97 4.27 39.47
C ALA A 20 15.56 3.68 39.31
N PHE A 21 14.86 4.11 38.31
CA PHE A 21 13.81 3.28 37.69
C PHE A 21 14.55 2.28 36.81
N SER A 22 14.45 1.00 37.13
CA SER A 22 14.90 -0.07 36.25
C SER A 22 13.76 -0.29 35.25
N GLU A 23 13.80 0.38 34.11
CA GLU A 23 12.90 0.10 33.01
C GLU A 23 13.34 -1.21 32.34
N VAL A 24 12.61 -2.26 32.63
CA VAL A 24 12.56 -3.48 31.82
C VAL A 24 11.70 -3.15 30.61
N LEU A 25 12.07 -3.60 29.42
CA LEU A 25 11.24 -3.48 28.23
C LEU A 25 9.90 -4.18 28.48
N GLU A 26 8.80 -3.48 28.27
CA GLU A 26 7.47 -4.08 28.37
C GLU A 26 7.31 -5.11 27.25
N GLU A 27 6.79 -6.28 27.61
CA GLU A 27 6.44 -7.29 26.64
C GLU A 27 5.24 -6.83 25.82
N ILE A 28 5.39 -6.80 24.50
CA ILE A 28 4.30 -6.44 23.59
C ILE A 28 3.46 -7.70 23.32
N ILE A 29 2.18 -7.63 23.68
CA ILE A 29 1.22 -8.67 23.36
C ILE A 29 0.73 -8.48 21.92
N VAL A 30 0.71 -9.54 21.14
CA VAL A 30 0.24 -9.57 19.75
C VAL A 30 -0.89 -10.58 19.56
N THR A 31 -1.66 -10.40 18.50
CA THR A 31 -2.75 -11.33 18.10
C THR A 31 -2.44 -12.02 16.78
N ALA A 32 -1.17 -12.16 16.47
CA ALA A 32 -0.64 -12.71 15.23
C ALA A 32 -1.20 -14.09 14.85
N GLN A 33 -1.52 -14.92 15.82
CA GLN A 33 -2.11 -16.25 15.62
C GLN A 33 -3.60 -16.31 16.05
N LYS A 34 -4.31 -15.18 15.97
CA LYS A 34 -5.71 -15.02 16.43
C LYS A 34 -5.88 -15.34 17.93
N ARG A 35 -4.81 -15.24 18.70
CA ARG A 35 -4.70 -15.35 20.16
C ARG A 35 -3.76 -14.28 20.69
N GLU A 36 -3.98 -13.85 21.92
CA GLU A 36 -3.05 -12.97 22.65
C GLU A 36 -1.85 -13.78 23.11
N GLN A 37 -0.66 -13.41 22.65
CA GLN A 37 0.62 -14.04 22.97
C GLN A 37 1.71 -12.97 23.06
N GLY A 38 2.76 -13.22 23.83
CA GLY A 38 3.95 -12.34 23.81
C GLY A 38 4.61 -12.35 22.43
N VAL A 39 5.09 -11.21 21.98
CA VAL A 39 5.77 -11.12 20.66
C VAL A 39 6.97 -12.06 20.59
N ASN A 40 7.60 -12.38 21.72
CA ASN A 40 8.76 -13.26 21.81
C ASN A 40 8.38 -14.75 21.92
N ASP A 41 7.09 -15.07 22.14
CA ASP A 41 6.61 -16.45 22.31
C ASP A 41 6.11 -17.08 21.00
N VAL A 42 6.00 -16.30 19.92
CA VAL A 42 5.51 -16.81 18.64
C VAL A 42 6.65 -17.08 17.66
N GLY A 43 6.67 -18.27 17.05
CA GLY A 43 7.68 -18.73 16.09
C GLY A 43 7.51 -18.13 14.68
N ILE A 44 7.29 -16.82 14.59
CA ILE A 44 7.24 -16.03 13.36
C ILE A 44 7.87 -14.65 13.57
N THR A 45 8.36 -14.03 12.51
CA THR A 45 8.85 -12.65 12.58
C THR A 45 7.68 -11.66 12.67
N VAL A 46 7.61 -10.91 13.77
CA VAL A 46 6.60 -9.87 14.02
C VAL A 46 7.27 -8.60 14.51
N ASN A 47 6.94 -7.46 13.89
CA ASN A 47 7.19 -6.14 14.45
C ASN A 47 5.88 -5.58 15.00
N ALA A 48 5.86 -5.13 16.23
CA ALA A 48 4.66 -4.56 16.84
C ALA A 48 4.97 -3.21 17.48
N PHE A 49 4.02 -2.29 17.36
CA PHE A 49 4.09 -0.95 17.92
C PHE A 49 2.85 -0.71 18.76
N THR A 50 3.02 -0.33 20.02
CA THR A 50 1.89 0.10 20.85
C THR A 50 1.40 1.48 20.40
N GLY A 51 0.14 1.82 20.65
CA GLY A 51 -0.42 3.13 20.35
C GLY A 51 0.36 4.27 20.99
N GLU A 52 0.94 4.04 22.19
CA GLU A 52 1.81 5.01 22.85
C GLU A 52 3.13 5.20 22.07
N GLN A 53 3.77 4.12 21.66
CA GLN A 53 4.98 4.19 20.82
C GLN A 53 4.71 4.88 19.48
N LEU A 54 3.55 4.61 18.83
CA LEU A 54 3.16 5.30 17.60
C LEU A 54 3.02 6.81 17.84
N LYS A 55 2.34 7.19 18.91
CA LYS A 55 2.13 8.58 19.29
C LYS A 55 3.45 9.29 19.65
N ASP A 56 4.30 8.67 20.45
CA ASP A 56 5.60 9.22 20.86
C ASP A 56 6.54 9.42 19.69
N ARG A 57 6.45 8.57 18.68
CA ARG A 57 7.23 8.67 17.45
C ARG A 57 6.57 9.55 16.40
N GLY A 58 5.33 9.98 16.62
CA GLY A 58 4.55 10.74 15.66
C GLY A 58 4.21 9.95 14.41
N LEU A 59 4.06 8.61 14.54
CA LEU A 59 3.68 7.73 13.44
C LEU A 59 2.16 7.75 13.29
N LYS A 60 1.69 8.24 12.17
CA LYS A 60 0.27 8.52 11.95
C LYS A 60 -0.29 7.82 10.73
N THR A 61 0.57 7.25 9.91
CA THR A 61 0.24 6.52 8.68
C THR A 61 1.04 5.23 8.57
N ALA A 62 0.65 4.36 7.66
CA ALA A 62 1.40 3.13 7.38
C ALA A 62 2.78 3.43 6.78
N GLU A 63 2.90 4.50 6.00
CA GLU A 63 4.17 4.99 5.44
C GLU A 63 5.14 5.40 6.55
N ASP A 64 4.63 6.08 7.58
CA ASP A 64 5.44 6.42 8.75
C ASP A 64 5.99 5.16 9.45
N MET A 65 5.19 4.08 9.54
CA MET A 65 5.61 2.82 10.16
C MET A 65 6.70 2.10 9.35
N ALA A 66 6.67 2.21 8.03
CA ALA A 66 7.68 1.59 7.17
C ALA A 66 9.10 2.09 7.53
N MET A 67 9.25 3.36 7.93
CA MET A 67 10.54 3.91 8.38
C MET A 67 11.12 3.20 9.61
N PHE A 68 10.31 2.50 10.40
CA PHE A 68 10.71 1.80 11.62
C PHE A 68 10.58 0.27 11.52
N THR A 69 10.18 -0.24 10.36
CA THR A 69 9.97 -1.67 10.12
C THR A 69 10.82 -2.11 8.93
N PRO A 70 12.08 -2.50 9.13
CA PRO A 70 12.92 -2.96 8.02
C PRO A 70 12.26 -4.11 7.26
N GLY A 71 12.39 -4.12 5.95
CA GLY A 71 11.70 -5.09 5.08
C GLY A 71 10.24 -4.75 4.79
N LEU A 72 9.66 -3.70 5.38
CA LEU A 72 8.39 -3.12 4.98
C LEU A 72 8.62 -1.87 4.15
N THR A 73 8.00 -1.79 2.99
CA THR A 73 7.89 -0.57 2.19
C THR A 73 6.41 -0.27 1.99
N VAL A 74 6.03 0.99 2.20
CA VAL A 74 4.69 1.47 1.89
C VAL A 74 4.86 2.71 1.01
N ASN A 75 4.49 2.58 -0.23
CA ASN A 75 4.54 3.65 -1.21
C ASN A 75 3.13 3.93 -1.73
N GLU A 76 2.90 5.12 -2.22
CA GLU A 76 1.72 5.40 -3.02
C GLU A 76 2.04 5.16 -4.48
N THR A 77 1.08 4.64 -5.23
CA THR A 77 1.16 4.72 -6.69
C THR A 77 1.32 6.17 -7.08
N ALA A 78 2.19 6.43 -8.01
CA ALA A 78 2.70 7.77 -8.22
C ALA A 78 1.65 8.81 -8.65
N ALA A 79 0.51 8.42 -9.19
CA ALA A 79 -0.55 9.33 -9.61
C ALA A 79 -1.86 9.18 -8.82
N THR A 80 -2.23 7.96 -8.43
CA THR A 80 -3.57 7.69 -7.86
C THR A 80 -3.57 7.67 -6.33
N GLY A 81 -2.42 7.78 -5.70
CA GLY A 81 -2.35 7.71 -4.25
C GLY A 81 -2.82 6.39 -3.62
N VAL A 82 -2.99 5.31 -4.39
CA VAL A 82 -3.32 3.99 -3.85
C VAL A 82 -2.12 3.45 -3.07
N PRO A 83 -2.27 3.08 -1.77
CA PRO A 83 -1.16 2.54 -1.00
C PRO A 83 -0.72 1.18 -1.50
N LEU A 84 0.58 1.02 -1.75
CA LEU A 84 1.23 -0.22 -2.14
C LEU A 84 2.08 -0.72 -0.99
N TYR A 85 1.79 -1.93 -0.52
CA TYR A 85 2.49 -2.56 0.58
C TYR A 85 3.41 -3.66 0.05
N THR A 86 4.68 -3.63 0.47
CA THR A 86 5.68 -4.63 0.12
C THR A 86 6.38 -5.10 1.39
N ILE A 87 6.45 -6.41 1.63
CA ILE A 87 7.20 -6.99 2.74
C ILE A 87 8.25 -7.94 2.17
N ARG A 88 9.54 -7.76 2.54
CA ARG A 88 10.65 -8.63 2.10
C ARG A 88 10.75 -8.78 0.57
N GLY A 89 10.53 -7.70 -0.18
CA GLY A 89 10.53 -7.73 -1.64
C GLY A 89 9.31 -8.38 -2.28
N VAL A 90 8.35 -8.86 -1.48
CA VAL A 90 7.09 -9.40 -1.97
C VAL A 90 6.05 -8.28 -2.01
N GLY A 91 5.87 -7.72 -3.17
CA GLY A 91 4.94 -6.64 -3.47
C GLY A 91 4.57 -6.68 -4.94
N TYR A 92 3.77 -5.72 -5.38
CA TYR A 92 3.46 -5.55 -6.79
C TYR A 92 3.11 -4.08 -7.06
N GLN A 93 3.22 -3.67 -8.30
CA GLN A 93 2.93 -2.31 -8.72
C GLN A 93 1.72 -2.33 -9.66
N ASP A 94 0.58 -1.89 -9.17
CA ASP A 94 -0.62 -1.69 -9.97
C ASP A 94 -1.43 -0.54 -9.36
N TYR A 95 -2.06 0.27 -10.20
CA TYR A 95 -2.91 1.38 -9.81
C TYR A 95 -4.40 1.05 -9.83
N SER A 96 -4.75 -0.11 -10.34
CA SER A 96 -6.13 -0.58 -10.41
C SER A 96 -6.70 -0.83 -9.01
N THR A 97 -7.88 -0.32 -8.74
CA THR A 97 -8.60 -0.60 -7.48
C THR A 97 -8.89 -2.09 -7.33
N ALA A 98 -9.17 -2.78 -8.43
CA ALA A 98 -9.46 -4.21 -8.48
C ALA A 98 -8.25 -5.12 -8.16
N ALA A 99 -7.04 -4.58 -8.15
CA ALA A 99 -5.85 -5.36 -7.91
C ALA A 99 -5.72 -5.77 -6.44
N SER A 100 -5.51 -7.05 -6.20
CA SER A 100 -5.32 -7.60 -4.86
C SER A 100 -3.89 -7.37 -4.35
N SER A 101 -3.72 -7.02 -3.07
CA SER A 101 -2.42 -6.87 -2.42
C SER A 101 -1.74 -8.22 -2.16
N THR A 102 -0.43 -8.23 -1.98
CA THR A 102 0.35 -9.35 -1.44
C THR A 102 0.41 -9.33 0.09
N VAL A 103 0.11 -8.17 0.70
CA VAL A 103 0.06 -7.95 2.14
C VAL A 103 -1.39 -7.87 2.59
N GLY A 104 -1.81 -8.77 3.47
CA GLY A 104 -3.14 -8.73 4.07
C GLY A 104 -3.27 -7.55 5.03
N LEU A 105 -4.33 -6.78 4.90
CA LEU A 105 -4.64 -5.70 5.82
C LEU A 105 -5.86 -6.11 6.66
N TYR A 106 -5.74 -5.98 7.97
CA TYR A 106 -6.80 -6.33 8.91
C TYR A 106 -7.04 -5.21 9.90
N PHE A 107 -8.30 -4.91 10.15
CA PHE A 107 -8.74 -3.95 11.14
C PHE A 107 -9.66 -4.63 12.15
N ASP A 108 -9.22 -4.73 13.43
CA ASP A 108 -9.94 -5.45 14.49
C ASP A 108 -10.36 -6.89 14.11
N GLY A 109 -9.55 -7.57 13.29
CA GLY A 109 -9.81 -8.92 12.80
C GLY A 109 -10.65 -9.00 11.53
N VAL A 110 -11.13 -7.88 11.00
CA VAL A 110 -11.84 -7.77 9.72
C VAL A 110 -10.82 -7.52 8.60
N ALA A 111 -10.91 -8.28 7.51
CA ALA A 111 -10.07 -8.09 6.34
C ALA A 111 -10.47 -6.81 5.57
N ILE A 112 -9.48 -6.02 5.17
CA ILE A 112 -9.61 -4.92 4.22
C ILE A 112 -9.08 -5.43 2.87
N PRO A 113 -9.94 -5.87 1.95
CA PRO A 113 -9.51 -6.62 0.77
C PRO A 113 -8.78 -5.77 -0.28
N TYR A 114 -9.00 -4.46 -0.29
CA TYR A 114 -8.41 -3.51 -1.24
C TYR A 114 -7.66 -2.41 -0.51
N THR A 115 -6.42 -2.16 -0.88
CA THR A 115 -5.51 -1.26 -0.16
C THR A 115 -5.97 0.19 -0.15
N VAL A 116 -6.74 0.62 -1.14
CA VAL A 116 -7.32 1.96 -1.21
C VAL A 116 -8.23 2.27 -0.01
N MET A 117 -8.89 1.26 0.56
CA MET A 117 -9.75 1.37 1.75
C MET A 117 -8.97 1.57 3.06
N SER A 118 -7.64 1.40 3.07
CA SER A 118 -6.83 1.45 4.31
C SER A 118 -6.54 2.86 4.80
N ARG A 119 -6.76 3.89 3.99
CA ARG A 119 -6.47 5.29 4.34
C ARG A 119 -7.37 5.79 5.47
N GLY A 120 -6.81 6.59 6.36
CA GLY A 120 -7.53 7.26 7.44
C GLY A 120 -7.94 6.37 8.61
N LEU A 121 -7.69 5.06 8.59
CA LEU A 121 -8.09 4.14 9.66
C LEU A 121 -7.13 4.13 10.87
N MET A 122 -5.89 4.60 10.71
CA MET A 122 -4.85 4.54 11.73
C MET A 122 -4.95 5.71 12.72
N PHE A 123 -5.95 5.68 13.60
CA PHE A 123 -6.10 6.61 14.73
C PHE A 123 -6.72 5.87 15.91
N ASP A 124 -6.46 6.34 17.14
CA ASP A 124 -6.94 5.71 18.37
C ASP A 124 -6.71 4.19 18.39
N VAL A 125 -5.53 3.77 17.96
CA VAL A 125 -5.13 2.36 17.94
C VAL A 125 -4.47 1.96 19.25
N GLU A 126 -4.69 0.72 19.68
CA GLU A 126 -3.99 0.10 20.79
C GLU A 126 -2.60 -0.35 20.37
N ARG A 127 -2.52 -0.95 19.16
CA ARG A 127 -1.27 -1.38 18.57
C ARG A 127 -1.42 -1.64 17.07
N VAL A 128 -0.29 -1.72 16.39
CA VAL A 128 -0.18 -2.21 15.01
C VAL A 128 0.85 -3.33 14.98
N GLU A 129 0.50 -4.42 14.32
CA GLU A 129 1.32 -5.62 14.21
C GLU A 129 1.65 -5.85 12.74
N VAL A 130 2.94 -6.01 12.41
CA VAL A 130 3.42 -6.36 11.06
C VAL A 130 3.99 -7.78 11.12
N LEU A 131 3.26 -8.72 10.56
CA LEU A 131 3.63 -10.13 10.45
C LEU A 131 4.32 -10.34 9.12
N LYS A 132 5.53 -10.86 9.13
CA LYS A 132 6.33 -11.07 7.93
C LYS A 132 6.34 -12.53 7.50
N GLY A 133 6.30 -12.74 6.19
CA GLY A 133 6.15 -14.06 5.58
C GLY A 133 4.70 -14.54 5.48
N PRO A 134 4.45 -15.61 4.70
CA PRO A 134 3.10 -16.07 4.38
C PRO A 134 2.25 -16.40 5.61
N GLN A 135 1.00 -15.90 5.62
CA GLN A 135 0.01 -16.13 6.67
C GLN A 135 -1.26 -16.84 6.13
N GLY A 136 -1.09 -17.62 5.08
CA GLY A 136 -2.19 -18.26 4.37
C GLY A 136 -3.01 -19.26 5.19
N ASP A 137 -2.44 -19.83 6.25
CA ASP A 137 -3.08 -20.85 7.11
C ASP A 137 -4.21 -20.29 7.97
N LEU A 138 -4.09 -19.08 8.49
CA LEU A 138 -5.11 -18.44 9.34
C LEU A 138 -5.88 -17.33 8.64
N TYR A 139 -5.23 -16.59 7.75
CA TYR A 139 -5.78 -15.38 7.16
C TYR A 139 -6.18 -15.55 5.69
N GLY A 140 -5.59 -16.53 5.00
CA GLY A 140 -6.04 -16.96 3.68
C GLY A 140 -5.42 -16.20 2.52
N ARG A 141 -6.25 -15.80 1.55
CA ARG A 141 -5.81 -15.14 0.31
C ARG A 141 -5.07 -13.83 0.56
N ASN A 142 -4.22 -13.45 -0.39
CA ASN A 142 -3.60 -12.12 -0.41
C ASN A 142 -2.69 -11.83 0.80
N THR A 143 -2.06 -12.87 1.35
CA THR A 143 -1.13 -12.81 2.48
C THR A 143 0.20 -13.50 2.16
N THR A 144 0.62 -13.45 0.89
CA THR A 144 1.89 -14.03 0.42
C THR A 144 3.10 -13.37 1.04
N ALA A 145 3.09 -12.04 1.16
CA ALA A 145 4.16 -11.26 1.77
C ALA A 145 4.11 -11.24 3.29
N GLY A 146 2.91 -11.26 3.83
CA GLY A 146 2.65 -11.09 5.25
C GLY A 146 1.33 -10.37 5.51
N GLN A 147 1.26 -9.71 6.66
CA GLN A 147 0.03 -9.09 7.11
C GLN A 147 0.30 -7.89 8.01
N ILE A 148 -0.58 -6.90 7.98
CA ILE A 148 -0.60 -5.78 8.92
C ILE A 148 -1.95 -5.80 9.64
N ASN A 149 -1.90 -5.91 10.98
CA ASN A 149 -3.06 -5.86 11.86
C ASN A 149 -3.10 -4.51 12.55
N PHE A 150 -4.17 -3.77 12.37
CA PHE A 150 -4.50 -2.59 13.14
C PHE A 150 -5.50 -2.98 14.22
N VAL A 151 -5.16 -2.77 15.47
CA VAL A 151 -6.00 -3.10 16.62
C VAL A 151 -6.42 -1.82 17.30
N SER A 152 -7.71 -1.56 17.33
CA SER A 152 -8.29 -0.36 17.95
C SER A 152 -8.25 -0.45 19.47
N LYS A 153 -8.16 0.69 20.12
CA LYS A 153 -8.31 0.78 21.56
C LYS A 153 -9.76 0.50 21.96
N ARG A 154 -9.96 -0.54 22.77
CA ARG A 154 -11.30 -1.04 23.13
C ARG A 154 -11.98 -0.18 24.20
N PRO A 155 -13.33 -0.16 24.23
CA PRO A 155 -14.08 0.40 25.34
C PRO A 155 -13.72 -0.30 26.67
N SER A 156 -13.66 0.50 27.75
CA SER A 156 -13.40 0.01 29.10
C SER A 156 -14.29 0.71 30.12
N ASP A 157 -14.30 0.20 31.38
CA ASP A 157 -15.07 0.83 32.47
C ASP A 157 -14.43 2.12 32.98
N GLU A 158 -13.18 2.38 32.65
CA GLU A 158 -12.48 3.59 33.07
C GLU A 158 -13.01 4.81 32.31
N SER A 159 -13.44 5.83 33.06
CA SER A 159 -13.87 7.09 32.46
C SER A 159 -12.66 7.93 32.11
N GLU A 160 -12.33 7.97 30.83
CA GLU A 160 -11.19 8.72 30.32
C GLU A 160 -11.54 9.48 29.04
N ALA A 161 -10.81 10.55 28.79
CA ALA A 161 -10.85 11.29 27.55
C ALA A 161 -9.46 11.81 27.23
N GLY A 162 -9.19 12.02 25.97
CA GLY A 162 -7.91 12.60 25.55
C GLY A 162 -8.08 13.45 24.29
N ILE A 163 -7.16 14.36 24.13
CA ILE A 163 -7.06 15.22 22.96
C ILE A 163 -5.60 15.41 22.57
N THR A 164 -5.34 15.31 21.29
CA THR A 164 -4.07 15.67 20.66
C THR A 164 -4.33 16.79 19.67
N VAL A 165 -3.62 17.90 19.78
CA VAL A 165 -3.71 19.03 18.84
C VAL A 165 -2.32 19.29 18.29
N GLY A 166 -2.19 19.26 16.98
CA GLY A 166 -0.93 19.50 16.28
C GLY A 166 -1.05 20.61 15.24
N THR A 167 0.06 21.29 15.00
CA THR A 167 0.21 22.20 13.85
C THR A 167 1.63 22.09 13.30
N GLY A 168 1.81 22.34 12.01
CA GLY A 168 3.11 22.17 11.36
C GLY A 168 3.25 22.94 10.05
N SER A 169 4.26 22.58 9.28
CA SER A 169 4.53 23.11 7.95
C SER A 169 3.28 23.08 7.06
N TYR A 170 3.20 23.96 6.10
CA TYR A 170 2.06 24.10 5.16
C TYR A 170 0.73 24.40 5.85
N GLY A 171 0.78 25.09 7.02
CA GLY A 171 -0.41 25.41 7.76
C GLY A 171 -1.18 24.18 8.26
N THR A 172 -0.53 23.02 8.39
CA THR A 172 -1.19 21.77 8.81
C THR A 172 -1.75 21.90 10.22
N PHE A 173 -2.99 21.47 10.38
CA PHE A 173 -3.70 21.30 11.65
C PHE A 173 -4.15 19.85 11.78
N ASP A 174 -3.82 19.19 12.89
CA ASP A 174 -4.16 17.80 13.20
C ASP A 174 -4.81 17.75 14.57
N LEU A 175 -6.03 17.27 14.62
CA LEU A 175 -6.80 17.09 15.84
C LEU A 175 -7.23 15.65 15.96
N GLU A 176 -6.85 14.99 17.06
CA GLU A 176 -7.36 13.68 17.44
C GLU A 176 -7.93 13.75 18.84
N GLY A 177 -9.06 13.09 19.07
CA GLY A 177 -9.67 13.06 20.40
C GLY A 177 -10.48 11.81 20.62
N TYR A 178 -10.63 11.42 21.89
CA TYR A 178 -11.46 10.30 22.27
C TYR A 178 -12.17 10.54 23.62
N ILE A 179 -13.27 9.83 23.81
CA ILE A 179 -13.97 9.65 25.08
C ILE A 179 -14.26 8.16 25.28
N ASN A 180 -14.10 7.68 26.49
CA ASN A 180 -14.28 6.29 26.88
C ASN A 180 -14.94 6.20 28.27
N GLY A 181 -15.72 5.14 28.49
CA GLY A 181 -16.24 4.84 29.81
C GLY A 181 -17.45 3.92 29.81
N SER A 182 -17.87 3.57 31.02
CA SER A 182 -19.08 2.80 31.26
C SER A 182 -20.32 3.61 30.91
N LEU A 183 -21.24 3.00 30.14
CA LEU A 183 -22.54 3.55 29.79
C LEU A 183 -23.66 2.91 30.62
N GLY A 184 -23.33 1.90 31.42
CA GLY A 184 -24.24 1.14 32.29
C GLY A 184 -23.50 -0.04 32.93
N ASP A 185 -24.24 -0.90 33.64
CA ASP A 185 -23.62 -2.01 34.39
C ASP A 185 -23.00 -3.09 33.46
N SER A 186 -23.45 -3.16 32.21
CA SER A 186 -23.02 -4.17 31.24
C SER A 186 -22.60 -3.58 29.89
N THR A 187 -22.40 -2.29 29.79
CA THR A 187 -22.11 -1.64 28.51
C THR A 187 -21.04 -0.58 28.67
N ARG A 188 -20.00 -0.66 27.87
CA ARG A 188 -18.89 0.29 27.76
C ARG A 188 -18.89 0.89 26.38
N GLY A 189 -18.52 2.16 26.26
CA GLY A 189 -18.48 2.88 25.00
C GLY A 189 -17.19 3.64 24.79
N ARG A 190 -16.75 3.71 23.56
CA ARG A 190 -15.63 4.54 23.13
C ARG A 190 -15.98 5.25 21.82
N LEU A 191 -15.69 6.55 21.79
CA LEU A 191 -15.83 7.36 20.57
C LEU A 191 -14.50 8.06 20.34
N ALA A 192 -13.98 7.94 19.13
CA ALA A 192 -12.75 8.58 18.69
C ALA A 192 -13.00 9.35 17.39
N VAL A 193 -12.30 10.47 17.22
CA VAL A 193 -12.36 11.32 16.05
C VAL A 193 -10.97 11.83 15.70
N ARG A 194 -10.68 11.94 14.41
CA ARG A 194 -9.48 12.62 13.92
C ARG A 194 -9.81 13.48 12.71
N THR A 195 -9.19 14.65 12.60
CA THR A 195 -9.21 15.47 11.39
C THR A 195 -7.83 16.05 11.15
N VAL A 196 -7.41 16.04 9.89
CA VAL A 196 -6.15 16.63 9.44
C VAL A 196 -6.46 17.55 8.28
N GLN A 197 -6.04 18.81 8.39
CA GLN A 197 -6.21 19.80 7.34
C GLN A 197 -4.91 20.57 7.14
N SER A 198 -4.61 20.96 5.92
CA SER A 198 -3.53 21.91 5.63
C SER A 198 -4.08 23.17 4.98
N GLY A 199 -3.41 24.29 5.18
CA GLY A 199 -3.81 25.59 4.61
C GLY A 199 -3.06 25.94 3.33
N GLU A 200 -2.05 25.13 2.96
CA GLU A 200 -1.17 25.31 1.81
C GLU A 200 -0.78 23.95 1.27
N GLY A 201 -0.61 23.85 -0.05
CA GLY A 201 -0.02 22.69 -0.71
C GLY A 201 1.49 22.64 -0.50
N TRP A 202 2.06 21.44 -0.40
CA TRP A 202 3.50 21.30 -0.22
C TRP A 202 4.29 21.25 -1.53
N GLN A 203 3.64 20.93 -2.65
CA GLN A 203 4.24 20.96 -3.99
C GLN A 203 3.97 22.30 -4.67
N LYS A 204 4.93 22.79 -5.42
CA LYS A 204 4.88 24.07 -6.13
C LYS A 204 5.02 23.84 -7.62
N SER A 205 4.11 24.41 -8.39
CA SER A 205 4.20 24.35 -9.85
C SER A 205 5.47 25.04 -10.34
N THR A 206 6.20 24.38 -11.24
CA THR A 206 7.41 24.96 -11.89
C THR A 206 7.07 25.97 -12.97
N THR A 207 5.83 25.95 -13.47
CA THR A 207 5.38 26.78 -14.61
C THR A 207 4.34 27.83 -14.23
N ARG A 208 3.70 27.70 -13.05
CA ARG A 208 2.59 28.55 -12.60
C ARG A 208 2.79 28.98 -11.14
N ASP A 209 2.08 30.02 -10.72
CA ASP A 209 1.92 30.39 -9.32
C ASP A 209 0.75 29.57 -8.73
N ASP A 210 1.02 28.29 -8.39
CA ASP A 210 0.04 27.31 -7.96
C ASP A 210 0.70 26.29 -7.04
N GLU A 211 -0.04 25.75 -6.08
CA GLU A 211 0.41 24.78 -5.09
C GLU A 211 -0.50 23.57 -5.11
N LEU A 212 0.00 22.37 -4.72
CA LEU A 212 -0.73 21.10 -4.66
C LEU A 212 -0.28 20.29 -3.45
N GLY A 213 -1.12 19.36 -3.01
CA GLY A 213 -0.83 18.44 -1.89
C GLY A 213 -1.43 18.92 -0.58
N GLU A 214 -2.54 19.67 -0.63
CA GLU A 214 -3.35 19.99 0.54
C GLU A 214 -3.98 18.73 1.13
N LEU A 215 -4.05 18.70 2.47
CA LEU A 215 -4.70 17.63 3.23
C LEU A 215 -6.07 18.11 3.72
N ASP A 216 -7.08 17.25 3.58
CA ASP A 216 -8.40 17.42 4.18
C ASP A 216 -9.01 16.05 4.46
N THR A 217 -8.83 15.55 5.69
CA THR A 217 -9.33 14.26 6.11
C THR A 217 -10.13 14.37 7.40
N PHE A 218 -11.20 13.60 7.48
CA PHE A 218 -11.99 13.40 8.69
C PHE A 218 -12.22 11.91 8.92
N ALA A 219 -12.02 11.45 10.16
CA ALA A 219 -12.25 10.06 10.54
C ALA A 219 -12.99 9.99 11.89
N LEU A 220 -13.91 9.03 11.99
CA LEU A 220 -14.72 8.76 13.18
C LEU A 220 -14.76 7.27 13.45
N ARG A 221 -14.65 6.87 14.72
CA ARG A 221 -14.89 5.50 15.19
C ARG A 221 -15.73 5.51 16.44
N ALA A 222 -16.80 4.69 16.45
CA ALA A 222 -17.66 4.48 17.61
C ALA A 222 -17.72 2.98 17.94
N MET A 223 -17.40 2.63 19.18
CA MET A 223 -17.38 1.24 19.64
C MET A 223 -18.27 1.07 20.88
N LEU A 224 -18.97 -0.05 20.94
CA LEU A 224 -19.74 -0.48 22.11
C LEU A 224 -19.32 -1.91 22.47
N ASP A 225 -18.95 -2.12 23.72
CA ASP A 225 -18.72 -3.45 24.30
C ASP A 225 -19.84 -3.74 25.29
N ILE A 226 -20.57 -4.82 25.03
CA ILE A 226 -21.80 -5.17 25.74
C ILE A 226 -21.69 -6.58 26.32
N ASP A 227 -21.76 -6.72 27.64
CA ASP A 227 -21.90 -8.02 28.29
C ASP A 227 -23.32 -8.54 28.10
N LEU A 228 -23.49 -9.52 27.20
CA LEU A 228 -24.79 -10.17 26.96
C LEU A 228 -25.16 -11.10 28.11
N SER A 229 -24.15 -11.70 28.77
CA SER A 229 -24.26 -12.55 29.96
C SER A 229 -22.88 -12.64 30.61
N ASP A 230 -22.79 -13.37 31.74
CA ASP A 230 -21.52 -13.59 32.45
C ASP A 230 -20.42 -14.28 31.58
N ASN A 231 -20.83 -14.92 30.48
CA ASN A 231 -19.95 -15.68 29.61
C ASN A 231 -20.08 -15.31 28.11
N ALA A 232 -20.77 -14.24 27.78
CA ALA A 232 -20.92 -13.79 26.39
C ALA A 232 -20.84 -12.28 26.26
N SER A 233 -20.09 -11.77 25.30
CA SER A 233 -19.98 -10.33 24.98
C SER A 233 -20.25 -10.07 23.51
N LEU A 234 -20.66 -8.84 23.21
CA LEU A 234 -20.84 -8.30 21.87
C LEU A 234 -20.07 -7.01 21.75
N MET A 235 -19.10 -6.96 20.87
CA MET A 235 -18.40 -5.75 20.43
C MET A 235 -19.01 -5.27 19.13
N LEU A 236 -19.48 -4.02 19.11
CA LEU A 236 -19.90 -3.31 17.90
C LEU A 236 -18.86 -2.25 17.56
N ASN A 237 -18.48 -2.14 16.29
CA ASN A 237 -17.61 -1.10 15.77
C ASN A 237 -18.24 -0.46 14.54
N LEU A 238 -18.36 0.86 14.56
CA LEU A 238 -18.73 1.68 13.40
C LEU A 238 -17.56 2.61 13.09
N HIS A 239 -17.17 2.71 11.84
CA HIS A 239 -16.15 3.64 11.40
C HIS A 239 -16.56 4.37 10.12
N TYR A 240 -16.04 5.58 9.98
CA TYR A 240 -16.25 6.44 8.83
C TYR A 240 -14.99 7.24 8.55
N VAL A 241 -14.62 7.34 7.28
CA VAL A 241 -13.53 8.19 6.80
C VAL A 241 -14.01 8.99 5.61
N ASP A 242 -13.66 10.27 5.57
CA ASP A 242 -13.86 11.18 4.45
C ASP A 242 -12.50 11.82 4.13
N ASP A 243 -12.00 11.61 2.91
CA ASP A 243 -10.68 12.09 2.45
C ASP A 243 -10.86 12.91 1.18
N GLN A 244 -10.80 14.22 1.33
CA GLN A 244 -10.90 15.22 0.24
C GLN A 244 -9.55 15.87 -0.06
N SER A 245 -8.46 15.23 0.30
CA SER A 245 -7.11 15.71 0.09
C SER A 245 -6.73 15.76 -1.39
N GLU A 246 -5.76 16.57 -1.72
CA GLU A 246 -5.14 16.55 -3.05
C GLU A 246 -4.18 15.37 -3.19
N ASN A 247 -4.15 14.75 -4.37
CA ASN A 247 -3.15 13.76 -4.72
C ASN A 247 -1.81 14.45 -5.00
N ARG A 248 -0.72 13.73 -4.75
CA ARG A 248 0.61 14.19 -5.11
C ARG A 248 0.76 14.24 -6.62
N ALA A 249 1.29 15.35 -7.15
CA ALA A 249 1.71 15.41 -8.53
C ALA A 249 3.05 14.70 -8.74
N ASN A 250 3.24 14.19 -9.93
CA ASN A 250 4.51 13.65 -10.38
C ASN A 250 5.47 14.77 -10.83
N THR A 251 6.74 14.43 -10.93
CA THR A 251 7.76 15.34 -11.47
C THR A 251 8.42 14.68 -12.67
N SER A 252 8.24 15.26 -13.84
CA SER A 252 8.93 14.81 -15.05
C SER A 252 10.41 15.19 -15.00
N TYR A 253 11.28 14.27 -15.41
CA TYR A 253 12.74 14.51 -15.39
C TYR A 253 13.45 14.07 -16.68
N ASN A 254 12.80 13.24 -17.50
CA ASN A 254 13.31 12.76 -18.76
C ASN A 254 12.15 12.32 -19.66
N ALA A 255 12.42 12.03 -20.90
CA ALA A 255 11.47 11.39 -21.80
C ALA A 255 12.18 10.51 -22.81
N THR A 256 11.60 9.36 -23.09
CA THR A 256 11.88 8.61 -24.32
C THR A 256 10.60 8.51 -25.12
N VAL A 257 10.75 8.53 -26.44
CA VAL A 257 9.62 8.26 -27.31
C VAL A 257 9.60 6.78 -27.58
N ILE A 258 8.61 6.13 -26.98
CA ILE A 258 8.46 4.69 -27.11
C ILE A 258 7.95 4.34 -28.51
N GLY A 259 8.69 3.49 -29.22
CA GLY A 259 8.19 2.71 -30.35
C GLY A 259 7.73 3.47 -31.60
N LEU A 260 7.77 4.81 -31.58
CA LEU A 260 7.25 5.67 -32.63
C LEU A 260 8.23 6.77 -33.05
N SER A 261 9.55 6.55 -32.89
CA SER A 261 10.57 7.57 -33.26
C SER A 261 10.46 8.07 -34.70
N GLU A 262 9.83 7.31 -35.58
CA GLU A 262 9.54 7.70 -36.94
C GLU A 262 8.19 8.45 -37.12
N PHE A 263 7.32 8.42 -36.07
CA PHE A 263 5.97 8.98 -36.09
C PHE A 263 5.74 10.05 -35.01
N SER A 264 6.76 10.39 -34.23
CA SER A 264 6.62 11.35 -33.16
C SER A 264 6.37 12.75 -33.69
N THR A 265 5.36 13.38 -33.19
CA THR A 265 4.95 14.70 -33.66
C THR A 265 5.65 15.81 -32.88
N PRO A 266 6.24 16.80 -33.57
CA PRO A 266 6.80 18.00 -32.94
C PRO A 266 5.71 18.93 -32.36
N TYR A 267 4.44 18.61 -32.53
CA TYR A 267 3.33 19.50 -32.16
C TYR A 267 2.81 19.30 -30.76
N SER A 268 3.00 18.13 -30.14
CA SER A 268 2.70 17.98 -28.73
C SER A 268 3.69 18.78 -27.86
N PRO A 269 3.32 19.24 -26.68
CA PRO A 269 4.23 19.96 -25.79
C PRO A 269 5.55 19.22 -25.59
N LEU A 270 5.51 17.93 -25.22
CA LEU A 270 6.70 17.11 -25.05
C LEU A 270 7.43 16.87 -26.39
N GLY A 271 6.71 16.52 -27.43
CA GLY A 271 7.29 16.28 -28.77
C GLY A 271 8.04 17.46 -29.34
N ASN A 272 7.66 18.68 -28.98
CA ASN A 272 8.38 19.88 -29.38
C ASN A 272 9.81 19.95 -28.83
N TYR A 273 10.05 19.42 -27.62
CA TYR A 273 11.39 19.34 -27.01
C TYR A 273 12.18 18.11 -27.44
N VAL A 274 11.52 17.07 -27.91
CA VAL A 274 12.18 15.87 -28.41
C VAL A 274 12.50 15.98 -29.90
N PHE A 275 11.57 16.47 -30.71
CA PHE A 275 11.65 16.47 -32.20
C PHE A 275 11.38 17.83 -32.84
N GLY A 276 10.84 18.79 -32.10
CA GLY A 276 10.38 20.07 -32.62
C GLY A 276 11.40 21.22 -32.59
N ALA A 277 10.91 22.43 -32.47
CA ALA A 277 11.73 23.63 -32.50
C ALA A 277 12.70 23.76 -31.32
N ASN A 278 12.36 23.14 -30.16
CA ASN A 278 13.17 23.18 -28.96
C ASN A 278 13.92 21.83 -28.75
N ALA A 279 14.07 21.03 -29.81
CA ALA A 279 14.71 19.71 -29.71
C ALA A 279 16.11 19.82 -29.10
N GLY A 280 16.32 19.03 -28.01
CA GLY A 280 17.56 19.01 -27.24
C GLY A 280 17.66 20.07 -26.13
N GLU A 281 16.61 20.87 -25.93
CA GLU A 281 16.48 21.74 -24.76
C GLU A 281 15.75 20.95 -23.64
N THR A 282 16.05 21.27 -22.37
CA THR A 282 15.33 20.71 -21.24
C THR A 282 13.96 21.38 -21.11
N PRO A 283 12.87 20.64 -21.08
CA PRO A 283 11.55 21.18 -20.81
C PRO A 283 11.50 22.00 -19.51
N PRO A 284 10.79 23.12 -19.48
CA PRO A 284 10.76 24.00 -18.30
C PRO A 284 10.06 23.38 -17.07
N TRP A 285 9.25 22.33 -17.25
CA TRP A 285 8.60 21.59 -16.18
C TRP A 285 9.42 20.42 -15.64
N TYR A 286 10.58 20.10 -16.25
CA TYR A 286 11.48 19.10 -15.72
C TYR A 286 12.18 19.63 -14.48
N SER A 287 12.18 18.81 -13.43
CA SER A 287 12.85 19.12 -12.18
C SER A 287 13.52 17.89 -11.58
N THR A 288 14.67 18.13 -10.97
CA THR A 288 15.41 17.14 -10.19
C THR A 288 16.08 17.83 -9.01
N GLY A 289 16.14 17.18 -7.86
CA GLY A 289 16.82 17.69 -6.67
C GLY A 289 16.01 18.68 -5.84
N ASP A 290 14.72 18.78 -6.07
CA ASP A 290 13.77 19.59 -5.29
C ASP A 290 12.50 18.77 -5.02
N ASN A 291 12.25 18.43 -3.76
CA ASN A 291 11.07 17.67 -3.37
C ASN A 291 9.77 18.45 -3.60
N GLU A 292 9.80 19.79 -3.48
CA GLU A 292 8.60 20.62 -3.62
C GLU A 292 8.21 20.83 -5.11
N ALA A 293 9.16 20.70 -6.05
CA ALA A 293 8.92 21.01 -7.44
C ALA A 293 8.09 19.94 -8.15
N ALA A 294 6.98 20.33 -8.76
CA ALA A 294 6.13 19.48 -9.58
C ALA A 294 5.38 20.31 -10.63
N ASP A 295 4.66 19.66 -11.53
CA ASP A 295 3.66 20.33 -12.38
C ASP A 295 2.48 19.36 -12.63
N TRP A 296 1.34 19.91 -13.04
CA TRP A 296 0.11 19.13 -13.24
C TRP A 296 -0.90 19.85 -14.12
N THR A 297 -1.82 19.09 -14.70
CA THR A 297 -2.95 19.62 -15.45
C THR A 297 -4.10 20.01 -14.51
N ASN A 298 -4.63 21.22 -14.63
CA ASN A 298 -5.76 21.67 -13.79
C ASN A 298 -7.14 21.40 -14.40
N SER A 299 -7.25 21.43 -15.73
CA SER A 299 -8.53 21.24 -16.41
C SER A 299 -8.35 20.96 -17.89
N TYR A 300 -9.31 20.28 -18.47
CA TYR A 300 -9.45 20.05 -19.89
C TYR A 300 -10.84 20.49 -20.36
N THR A 301 -10.91 21.13 -21.53
CA THR A 301 -12.18 21.46 -22.17
C THR A 301 -12.27 20.74 -23.52
N SER A 302 -13.21 19.81 -23.62
CA SER A 302 -13.48 19.08 -24.86
C SER A 302 -13.91 20.04 -25.97
N ALA A 303 -13.18 20.04 -27.07
CA ALA A 303 -13.50 20.85 -28.23
C ALA A 303 -14.79 20.37 -28.95
N GLN A 304 -15.14 19.09 -28.78
CA GLN A 304 -16.26 18.43 -29.41
C GLN A 304 -17.57 18.68 -28.66
N THR A 305 -17.53 18.54 -27.33
CA THR A 305 -18.71 18.68 -26.47
C THR A 305 -18.84 20.06 -25.84
N GLY A 306 -17.75 20.80 -25.71
CA GLY A 306 -17.67 22.04 -24.94
C GLY A 306 -17.71 21.83 -23.42
N LYS A 307 -17.68 20.58 -22.92
CA LYS A 307 -17.66 20.25 -21.51
C LYS A 307 -16.25 20.50 -20.95
N THR A 308 -16.18 21.11 -19.77
CA THR A 308 -14.91 21.31 -19.03
C THR A 308 -14.85 20.32 -17.88
N PHE A 309 -13.74 19.62 -17.79
CA PHE A 309 -13.41 18.69 -16.72
C PHE A 309 -12.36 19.30 -15.81
N LYS A 310 -12.51 19.12 -14.50
CA LYS A 310 -11.50 19.47 -13.50
C LYS A 310 -10.53 18.30 -13.41
N LEU A 311 -9.25 18.51 -13.72
CA LEU A 311 -8.22 17.48 -13.72
C LEU A 311 -7.14 17.72 -12.64
N ARG A 312 -7.29 18.77 -11.82
CA ARG A 312 -6.38 19.00 -10.69
C ARG A 312 -6.34 17.73 -9.83
N PRO A 313 -5.17 17.15 -9.56
CA PRO A 313 -5.05 15.92 -8.77
C PRO A 313 -5.73 16.07 -7.42
N GLN A 314 -6.77 15.30 -7.17
CA GLN A 314 -7.63 15.41 -5.99
C GLN A 314 -8.31 14.08 -5.71
N ARG A 315 -8.60 13.83 -4.42
CA ARG A 315 -9.46 12.75 -3.92
C ARG A 315 -10.79 13.30 -3.42
N ASP A 316 -11.82 12.51 -3.53
CA ASP A 316 -13.11 12.61 -2.82
C ASP A 316 -13.52 11.16 -2.51
N ASN A 317 -12.97 10.63 -1.42
CA ASN A 317 -13.11 9.23 -1.06
C ASN A 317 -13.83 9.10 0.28
N GLN A 318 -14.81 8.22 0.34
CA GLN A 318 -15.58 7.96 1.56
C GLN A 318 -15.56 6.46 1.87
N LEU A 319 -15.27 6.13 3.13
CA LEU A 319 -15.36 4.79 3.66
C LEU A 319 -16.34 4.77 4.82
N PHE A 320 -17.32 3.90 4.76
CA PHE A 320 -18.21 3.57 5.88
C PHE A 320 -18.12 2.09 6.18
N GLY A 321 -17.95 1.72 7.45
CA GLY A 321 -17.93 0.33 7.84
C GLY A 321 -18.59 0.06 9.19
N ALA A 322 -19.07 -1.17 9.32
CA ALA A 322 -19.69 -1.68 10.53
C ALA A 322 -19.27 -3.12 10.80
N SER A 323 -18.90 -3.44 12.02
CA SER A 323 -18.64 -4.82 12.42
C SER A 323 -19.28 -5.17 13.77
N ALA A 324 -19.54 -6.47 13.92
CA ALA A 324 -20.07 -7.06 15.15
C ALA A 324 -19.27 -8.32 15.49
N THR A 325 -18.64 -8.33 16.66
CA THR A 325 -17.91 -9.49 17.18
C THR A 325 -18.63 -10.04 18.40
N ILE A 326 -19.10 -11.27 18.32
CA ILE A 326 -19.63 -12.02 19.46
C ILE A 326 -18.54 -12.95 19.96
N THR A 327 -18.25 -12.89 21.27
CA THR A 327 -17.40 -13.85 21.96
C THR A 327 -18.23 -14.58 23.01
N TRP A 328 -18.26 -15.90 22.94
CA TRP A 328 -19.04 -16.73 23.86
C TRP A 328 -18.18 -17.83 24.47
N ASP A 329 -17.91 -17.70 25.75
CA ASP A 329 -17.21 -18.73 26.52
C ASP A 329 -18.22 -19.87 26.89
N LEU A 330 -17.97 -21.04 26.30
CA LEU A 330 -18.75 -22.24 26.52
C LEU A 330 -18.09 -23.19 27.57
N GLY A 331 -17.10 -22.70 28.31
CA GLY A 331 -16.33 -23.39 29.33
C GLY A 331 -14.99 -23.88 28.77
N ASN A 332 -14.96 -24.98 28.05
CA ASN A 332 -13.72 -25.53 27.48
C ASN A 332 -13.44 -25.03 26.06
N VAL A 333 -14.37 -24.29 25.49
CA VAL A 333 -14.31 -23.78 24.10
C VAL A 333 -14.87 -22.36 24.09
N VAL A 334 -14.22 -21.47 23.35
CA VAL A 334 -14.70 -20.14 23.04
C VAL A 334 -15.19 -20.11 21.59
N LEU A 335 -16.43 -19.66 21.41
CA LEU A 335 -16.98 -19.34 20.10
C LEU A 335 -16.75 -17.85 19.81
N THR A 336 -16.15 -17.54 18.68
CA THR A 336 -16.05 -16.16 18.17
C THR A 336 -16.75 -16.08 16.82
N SER A 337 -17.62 -15.08 16.66
CA SER A 337 -18.29 -14.76 15.39
C SER A 337 -18.01 -13.32 15.04
N ILE A 338 -17.44 -13.05 13.86
CA ILE A 338 -17.15 -11.70 13.34
C ILE A 338 -17.95 -11.52 12.07
N SER A 339 -18.86 -10.53 12.04
CA SER A 339 -19.58 -10.11 10.85
C SER A 339 -19.19 -8.68 10.54
N ALA A 340 -18.87 -8.38 9.29
CA ALA A 340 -18.47 -7.04 8.89
C ALA A 340 -19.04 -6.68 7.51
N PHE A 341 -19.32 -5.40 7.35
CA PHE A 341 -19.72 -4.77 6.09
C PHE A 341 -18.99 -3.45 5.94
N ASP A 342 -18.38 -3.22 4.78
CA ASP A 342 -17.74 -1.96 4.42
C ASP A 342 -18.23 -1.53 3.04
N GLN A 343 -18.41 -0.21 2.87
CA GLN A 343 -18.68 0.45 1.60
C GLN A 343 -17.66 1.54 1.39
N PHE A 344 -17.13 1.61 0.18
CA PHE A 344 -16.14 2.59 -0.23
C PHE A 344 -16.53 3.23 -1.54
N ASP A 345 -16.73 4.55 -1.50
CA ASP A 345 -17.02 5.39 -2.65
C ASP A 345 -15.78 6.25 -2.95
N ARG A 346 -15.37 6.31 -4.21
CA ARG A 346 -14.18 7.04 -4.66
C ARG A 346 -14.47 7.87 -5.89
N GLU A 347 -14.00 9.11 -5.89
CA GLU A 347 -13.83 9.94 -7.08
C GLU A 347 -12.47 10.62 -7.01
N GLU A 348 -11.60 10.34 -7.97
CA GLU A 348 -10.25 10.91 -8.01
C GLU A 348 -9.92 11.43 -9.40
N SER A 349 -9.23 12.58 -9.44
CA SER A 349 -8.54 13.05 -10.63
C SER A 349 -7.04 12.88 -10.47
N ASN A 350 -6.38 12.36 -11.51
CA ASN A 350 -5.00 11.93 -11.47
C ASN A 350 -4.25 12.45 -12.69
N ASP A 351 -2.99 12.83 -12.48
CA ASP A 351 -2.06 13.29 -13.51
C ASP A 351 -0.89 12.31 -13.59
N TRP A 352 -0.67 11.72 -14.77
CA TRP A 352 0.34 10.69 -14.98
C TRP A 352 1.62 11.21 -15.64
N ASP A 353 1.58 12.40 -16.25
CA ASP A 353 2.67 12.89 -17.07
C ASP A 353 3.60 13.87 -16.34
N GLY A 354 3.17 14.41 -15.19
CA GLY A 354 3.95 15.34 -14.38
C GLY A 354 4.25 16.65 -15.11
N GLY A 355 3.33 17.11 -15.96
CA GLY A 355 3.42 18.32 -16.73
C GLY A 355 2.19 19.21 -16.62
N PHE A 356 2.26 20.45 -17.15
CA PHE A 356 1.12 21.36 -17.18
C PHE A 356 0.16 21.09 -18.35
N TYR A 357 0.47 20.14 -19.19
CA TYR A 357 -0.26 19.71 -20.38
C TYR A 357 -0.93 18.36 -20.12
N ASN A 358 -1.88 17.99 -20.97
CA ASN A 358 -2.69 16.79 -20.80
C ASN A 358 -2.22 15.67 -21.75
N ASP A 359 -1.09 15.04 -21.43
CA ASP A 359 -0.63 13.85 -22.15
C ASP A 359 -1.34 12.60 -21.64
N SER A 360 -1.52 12.50 -20.32
CA SER A 360 -2.21 11.39 -19.68
C SER A 360 -2.76 11.83 -18.33
N SER A 361 -4.06 12.08 -18.29
CA SER A 361 -4.81 12.32 -17.05
C SER A 361 -6.04 11.45 -17.03
N ASN A 362 -6.58 11.19 -15.86
CA ASN A 362 -7.87 10.50 -15.74
C ASN A 362 -8.68 10.98 -14.53
N ILE A 363 -9.98 10.80 -14.63
CA ILE A 363 -10.90 10.79 -13.50
C ILE A 363 -11.33 9.36 -13.34
N ASN A 364 -11.24 8.82 -12.12
CA ASN A 364 -11.80 7.52 -11.84
C ASN A 364 -12.78 7.55 -10.67
N THR A 365 -13.83 6.76 -10.80
CA THR A 365 -14.85 6.55 -9.79
C THR A 365 -14.98 5.07 -9.51
N THR A 366 -15.10 4.74 -8.22
CA THR A 366 -15.28 3.37 -7.74
C THR A 366 -16.46 3.35 -6.77
N ASP A 367 -17.35 2.40 -6.92
CA ASP A 367 -18.32 1.98 -5.90
C ASP A 367 -17.96 0.55 -5.51
N LEU A 368 -17.64 0.34 -4.25
CA LEU A 368 -17.14 -0.92 -3.73
C LEU A 368 -17.87 -1.27 -2.44
N SER A 369 -18.45 -2.45 -2.39
CA SER A 369 -18.99 -3.00 -1.15
C SER A 369 -18.38 -4.34 -0.81
N THR A 370 -18.17 -4.59 0.48
CA THR A 370 -17.63 -5.85 0.97
C THR A 370 -18.44 -6.35 2.16
N PHE A 371 -18.68 -7.65 2.20
CA PHE A 371 -19.26 -8.33 3.37
C PHE A 371 -18.41 -9.54 3.74
N SER A 372 -18.16 -9.73 5.03
CA SER A 372 -17.46 -10.90 5.53
C SER A 372 -18.09 -11.48 6.80
N GLN A 373 -17.96 -12.80 6.93
CA GLN A 373 -18.36 -13.55 8.10
C GLN A 373 -17.30 -14.59 8.47
N GLU A 374 -16.75 -14.48 9.67
CA GLU A 374 -15.92 -15.51 10.27
C GLU A 374 -16.61 -16.14 11.46
N LEU A 375 -16.60 -17.45 11.53
CA LEU A 375 -17.03 -18.22 12.70
C LEU A 375 -15.92 -19.16 13.09
N ARG A 376 -15.42 -19.04 14.33
CA ARG A 376 -14.33 -19.86 14.82
C ARG A 376 -14.61 -20.38 16.24
N LEU A 377 -14.11 -21.57 16.49
CA LEU A 377 -14.02 -22.20 17.80
C LEU A 377 -12.54 -22.23 18.20
N SER A 378 -12.24 -21.88 19.41
CA SER A 378 -10.91 -22.01 20.00
C SER A 378 -11.02 -22.68 21.36
N GLY A 379 -10.00 -23.43 21.71
CA GLY A 379 -9.92 -24.11 22.99
C GLY A 379 -8.52 -24.64 23.26
N GLY A 380 -8.30 -25.16 24.43
CA GLY A 380 -7.01 -25.74 24.77
C GLY A 380 -6.78 -25.86 26.26
N ASP A 381 -5.58 -26.32 26.58
CA ASP A 381 -5.01 -26.41 27.91
C ASP A 381 -3.52 -26.06 27.86
N ASP A 382 -2.76 -26.34 28.88
CA ASP A 382 -1.33 -26.03 28.98
C ASP A 382 -0.50 -26.75 27.89
N ASP A 383 -0.97 -27.89 27.39
CA ASP A 383 -0.23 -28.73 26.44
C ASP A 383 -0.70 -28.55 24.99
N LEU A 384 -1.96 -28.19 24.77
CA LEU A 384 -2.54 -28.13 23.43
C LEU A 384 -3.51 -26.99 23.30
N ASN A 385 -3.23 -26.09 22.36
CA ASN A 385 -4.14 -25.03 21.96
C ASN A 385 -4.57 -25.23 20.50
N TRP A 386 -5.83 -24.93 20.21
CA TRP A 386 -6.35 -25.12 18.87
C TRP A 386 -7.40 -24.08 18.49
N ILE A 387 -7.45 -23.78 17.20
CA ILE A 387 -8.48 -22.95 16.56
C ILE A 387 -9.00 -23.71 15.34
N ALA A 388 -10.31 -23.69 15.12
CA ALA A 388 -10.93 -24.18 13.91
C ALA A 388 -12.03 -23.21 13.48
N GLY A 389 -12.15 -22.94 12.19
CA GLY A 389 -13.13 -21.95 11.74
C GLY A 389 -13.53 -22.08 10.29
N VAL A 390 -14.57 -21.33 9.96
CA VAL A 390 -15.06 -21.12 8.60
C VAL A 390 -15.11 -19.60 8.32
N TYR A 391 -14.88 -19.24 7.06
CA TYR A 391 -14.88 -17.88 6.59
C TYR A 391 -15.65 -17.78 5.28
N TYR A 392 -16.41 -16.71 5.12
CA TYR A 392 -17.06 -16.33 3.87
C TYR A 392 -16.87 -14.85 3.64
N SER A 393 -16.64 -14.45 2.40
CA SER A 393 -16.71 -13.04 1.98
C SER A 393 -17.27 -12.92 0.57
N THR A 394 -17.90 -11.78 0.31
CA THR A 394 -18.28 -11.33 -1.01
C THR A 394 -17.91 -9.87 -1.18
N ASP A 395 -17.33 -9.52 -2.34
CA ASP A 395 -16.89 -8.18 -2.69
C ASP A 395 -17.49 -7.83 -4.05
N GLU A 396 -18.18 -6.68 -4.15
CA GLU A 396 -18.75 -6.16 -5.41
C GLU A 396 -18.12 -4.81 -5.72
N MET A 397 -17.68 -4.60 -6.97
CA MET A 397 -16.98 -3.41 -7.41
C MET A 397 -17.46 -2.96 -8.78
N ASP A 398 -17.89 -1.71 -8.87
CA ASP A 398 -18.11 -0.97 -10.11
C ASP A 398 -17.01 0.07 -10.28
N GLU A 399 -16.29 0.03 -11.38
CA GLU A 399 -15.16 0.91 -11.64
C GLU A 399 -15.32 1.63 -12.97
N TYR A 400 -15.04 2.92 -12.99
CA TYR A 400 -15.05 3.76 -14.17
C TYR A 400 -13.84 4.65 -14.23
N TYR A 401 -13.13 4.64 -15.37
CA TYR A 401 -12.05 5.55 -15.71
C TYR A 401 -12.44 6.36 -16.93
N HIS A 402 -12.32 7.69 -16.83
CA HIS A 402 -12.39 8.60 -17.96
C HIS A 402 -10.99 9.15 -18.21
N TYR A 403 -10.39 8.75 -19.31
CA TYR A 403 -9.04 9.15 -19.70
C TYR A 403 -9.05 10.33 -20.63
N PHE A 404 -8.08 11.23 -20.43
CA PHE A 404 -7.84 12.44 -21.22
C PHE A 404 -6.42 12.40 -21.74
N MET A 405 -6.25 12.63 -23.06
CA MET A 405 -4.96 12.56 -23.74
C MET A 405 -4.82 13.57 -24.89
N SER A 406 -5.41 14.75 -24.75
CA SER A 406 -5.53 15.75 -25.82
C SER A 406 -4.19 16.29 -26.30
N ASP A 407 -3.19 16.35 -25.43
CA ASP A 407 -1.84 16.84 -25.73
C ASP A 407 -0.84 15.71 -25.94
N SER A 408 -1.33 14.47 -25.94
CA SER A 408 -0.54 13.27 -26.19
C SER A 408 -0.25 13.08 -27.68
N LEU A 409 0.60 12.09 -27.93
CA LEU A 409 0.82 11.57 -29.29
C LEU A 409 -0.49 11.25 -30.02
N TYR A 410 -1.51 10.71 -29.30
CA TYR A 410 -2.81 10.32 -29.90
C TYR A 410 -3.67 11.51 -30.26
N GLY A 411 -3.58 12.62 -29.49
CA GLY A 411 -4.26 13.86 -29.82
C GLY A 411 -3.71 14.54 -31.06
N PHE A 412 -2.42 14.38 -31.36
CA PHE A 412 -1.72 15.01 -32.48
C PHE A 412 -1.27 14.05 -33.60
N ALA A 413 -1.21 12.76 -33.35
CA ALA A 413 -0.69 11.73 -34.25
C ALA A 413 -1.28 11.79 -35.67
N SER A 414 -2.48 12.29 -35.75
CA SER A 414 -3.19 12.49 -36.99
C SER A 414 -2.51 13.45 -37.98
N ALA A 415 -1.74 14.43 -37.51
CA ALA A 415 -1.22 15.46 -38.37
C ALA A 415 0.08 15.09 -39.12
N ASP A 416 0.88 14.17 -38.57
CA ASP A 416 2.27 13.98 -38.97
C ASP A 416 2.72 12.56 -39.31
N TRP A 417 1.85 11.57 -39.25
CA TRP A 417 2.26 10.19 -39.57
C TRP A 417 2.69 9.96 -41.01
N GLY A 418 2.83 11.03 -41.83
CA GLY A 418 3.19 10.90 -43.24
C GLY A 418 2.22 10.00 -43.99
N LEU A 419 1.19 9.57 -43.32
CA LEU A 419 0.09 8.78 -43.85
C LEU A 419 -0.82 9.72 -44.64
N PRO A 420 -1.50 9.22 -45.67
CA PRO A 420 -2.42 10.05 -46.47
C PRO A 420 -3.42 10.72 -45.55
N THR A 421 -3.73 11.96 -45.82
CA THR A 421 -4.57 12.96 -45.16
C THR A 421 -5.80 12.53 -44.31
N PRO A 422 -6.32 11.29 -44.35
CA PRO A 422 -7.43 10.89 -43.47
C PRO A 422 -7.03 10.62 -42.01
N PHE A 423 -5.80 10.13 -41.71
CA PHE A 423 -5.36 9.91 -40.32
C PHE A 423 -5.17 11.25 -39.57
N ALA A 424 -4.83 12.31 -40.27
CA ALA A 424 -4.78 13.66 -39.77
C ALA A 424 -6.13 14.19 -39.21
N ALA A 425 -7.21 13.45 -39.38
CA ALA A 425 -8.57 13.87 -39.04
C ALA A 425 -9.20 13.05 -37.90
N ALA A 426 -8.47 12.11 -37.28
CA ALA A 426 -9.03 11.18 -36.29
C ALA A 426 -8.19 11.06 -34.99
N PRO A 427 -7.98 12.18 -34.23
CA PRO A 427 -7.29 12.11 -32.94
C PRO A 427 -8.12 11.32 -31.94
N ILE A 428 -7.45 10.70 -30.97
CA ILE A 428 -8.09 10.16 -29.77
C ILE A 428 -7.80 11.16 -28.65
N MET A 429 -8.85 11.74 -28.06
CA MET A 429 -8.73 12.75 -27.02
C MET A 429 -9.28 12.28 -25.68
N GLU A 430 -10.36 11.52 -25.73
CA GLU A 430 -11.05 10.99 -24.56
C GLU A 430 -11.41 9.51 -24.83
N LEU A 431 -11.35 8.69 -23.78
CA LEU A 431 -11.91 7.33 -23.76
C LEU A 431 -12.36 6.94 -22.37
N ASP A 432 -13.35 6.07 -22.31
CA ASP A 432 -13.90 5.53 -21.07
C ASP A 432 -13.51 4.07 -20.91
N THR A 433 -13.13 3.66 -19.69
CA THR A 433 -13.06 2.24 -19.32
C THR A 433 -14.05 1.99 -18.20
N LYS A 434 -14.89 0.96 -18.34
CA LYS A 434 -15.84 0.55 -17.32
C LYS A 434 -15.73 -0.95 -17.13
N TYR A 435 -15.74 -1.37 -15.85
CA TYR A 435 -15.85 -2.78 -15.53
C TYR A 435 -16.56 -3.00 -14.19
N GLU A 436 -17.14 -4.19 -14.10
CA GLU A 436 -17.75 -4.75 -12.89
C GLU A 436 -16.93 -5.96 -12.47
N GLN A 437 -16.66 -6.11 -11.18
CA GLN A 437 -15.99 -7.27 -10.61
C GLN A 437 -16.74 -7.75 -9.36
N GLU A 438 -17.02 -9.04 -9.32
CA GLU A 438 -17.56 -9.73 -8.15
C GLU A 438 -16.59 -10.81 -7.70
N THR A 439 -16.37 -10.93 -6.37
CA THR A 439 -15.49 -11.96 -5.80
C THR A 439 -16.15 -12.62 -4.61
N ASP A 440 -16.46 -13.90 -4.74
CA ASP A 440 -16.94 -14.74 -3.65
C ASP A 440 -15.83 -15.65 -3.13
N SER A 441 -15.69 -15.76 -1.81
CA SER A 441 -14.69 -16.60 -1.17
C SER A 441 -15.26 -17.36 0.02
N ILE A 442 -15.01 -18.66 0.08
CA ILE A 442 -15.32 -19.50 1.22
C ILE A 442 -14.08 -20.26 1.66
N ALA A 443 -13.88 -20.39 2.98
CA ALA A 443 -12.75 -21.15 3.49
C ALA A 443 -13.08 -21.90 4.76
N VAL A 444 -12.32 -22.99 4.99
CA VAL A 444 -12.27 -23.72 6.25
C VAL A 444 -10.82 -23.81 6.71
N PHE A 445 -10.57 -23.56 7.99
CA PHE A 445 -9.21 -23.54 8.52
C PHE A 445 -9.12 -24.17 9.90
N GLY A 446 -7.91 -24.61 10.24
CA GLY A 446 -7.56 -25.11 11.56
C GLY A 446 -6.11 -24.82 11.89
N HIS A 447 -5.85 -24.56 13.15
CA HIS A 447 -4.53 -24.25 13.69
C HIS A 447 -4.38 -24.91 15.05
N VAL A 448 -3.22 -25.52 15.30
CA VAL A 448 -2.91 -26.26 16.53
C VAL A 448 -1.51 -25.90 16.98
N GLU A 449 -1.38 -25.52 18.25
CA GLU A 449 -0.11 -25.38 18.95
C GLU A 449 -0.02 -26.49 19.99
N TRP A 450 0.98 -27.33 19.85
CA TRP A 450 1.17 -28.50 20.69
C TRP A 450 2.50 -28.46 21.42
N GLN A 451 2.45 -28.31 22.75
CA GLN A 451 3.61 -28.40 23.63
C GLN A 451 4.07 -29.84 23.74
N LEU A 452 5.11 -30.19 23.00
CA LEU A 452 5.66 -31.54 22.99
C LEU A 452 6.45 -31.87 24.26
N SER A 453 7.05 -30.85 24.87
CA SER A 453 7.77 -30.91 26.15
C SER A 453 8.00 -29.46 26.63
N ASP A 454 8.54 -29.26 27.82
CA ASP A 454 8.86 -27.92 28.35
C ASP A 454 9.71 -27.04 27.41
N ALA A 455 10.47 -27.67 26.51
CA ALA A 455 11.36 -26.98 25.60
C ALA A 455 10.92 -26.99 24.12
N TRP A 456 9.95 -27.81 23.74
CA TRP A 456 9.56 -27.98 22.33
C TRP A 456 8.08 -27.76 22.12
N GLN A 457 7.74 -26.88 21.19
CA GLN A 457 6.37 -26.69 20.72
C GLN A 457 6.30 -26.91 19.20
N LEU A 458 5.24 -27.55 18.75
CA LEU A 458 4.92 -27.77 17.34
C LEU A 458 3.65 -27.04 17.00
N THR A 459 3.72 -26.13 16.01
CA THR A 459 2.58 -25.42 15.47
C THR A 459 2.24 -25.97 14.09
N LEU A 460 0.98 -26.29 13.87
CA LEU A 460 0.43 -26.77 12.60
C LEU A 460 -0.78 -25.94 12.21
N GLY A 461 -0.74 -25.35 11.04
CA GLY A 461 -1.86 -24.60 10.46
C GLY A 461 -2.22 -25.14 9.08
N ALA A 462 -3.51 -25.14 8.75
CA ALA A 462 -4.00 -25.48 7.42
C ALA A 462 -5.29 -24.74 7.10
N ARG A 463 -5.44 -24.28 5.86
CA ARG A 463 -6.63 -23.64 5.34
C ARG A 463 -6.89 -24.06 3.90
N TYR A 464 -8.13 -24.41 3.60
CA TYR A 464 -8.63 -24.58 2.26
C TYR A 464 -9.53 -23.40 1.92
N THR A 465 -9.24 -22.74 0.80
CA THR A 465 -10.01 -21.60 0.28
C THR A 465 -10.47 -21.94 -1.12
N SER A 466 -11.75 -21.70 -1.40
CA SER A 466 -12.35 -21.68 -2.73
C SER A 466 -12.82 -20.26 -3.02
N GLU A 467 -12.40 -19.71 -4.15
CA GLU A 467 -12.73 -18.36 -4.58
C GLU A 467 -13.17 -18.38 -6.03
N GLU A 468 -14.22 -17.62 -6.33
CA GLU A 468 -14.68 -17.30 -7.66
C GLU A 468 -14.60 -15.79 -7.86
N ARG A 469 -13.99 -15.36 -8.96
CA ARG A 469 -13.91 -13.95 -9.37
C ARG A 469 -14.40 -13.81 -10.78
N THR A 470 -15.52 -13.10 -10.92
CA THR A 470 -16.10 -12.72 -12.22
C THR A 470 -15.75 -11.28 -12.54
N TRP A 471 -15.38 -11.03 -13.79
CA TRP A 471 -15.06 -9.71 -14.29
C TRP A 471 -15.70 -9.49 -15.65
N ALA A 472 -16.26 -8.30 -15.88
CA ALA A 472 -16.80 -7.88 -17.16
C ALA A 472 -16.51 -6.40 -17.41
N GLY A 473 -15.91 -6.07 -18.57
CA GLY A 473 -15.60 -4.69 -18.86
C GLY A 473 -15.22 -4.40 -20.31
N CYS A 474 -15.07 -3.13 -20.59
CA CYS A 474 -14.78 -2.63 -21.92
C CYS A 474 -14.19 -1.21 -21.88
N THR A 475 -13.38 -0.85 -22.89
CA THR A 475 -13.13 0.54 -23.28
C THR A 475 -14.30 1.02 -24.14
N PHE A 476 -14.93 2.11 -23.76
CA PHE A 476 -16.07 2.69 -24.46
C PHE A 476 -15.68 4.00 -25.14
N VAL A 477 -16.42 4.31 -26.20
CA VAL A 477 -16.35 5.61 -26.86
C VAL A 477 -16.94 6.68 -25.93
N ALA A 478 -16.11 7.62 -25.48
CA ALA A 478 -16.53 8.73 -24.65
C ALA A 478 -17.44 9.73 -25.43
N ASP A 479 -18.05 10.66 -24.71
CA ASP A 479 -19.02 11.65 -25.25
C ASP A 479 -18.46 12.52 -26.39
N ASP A 480 -17.15 12.71 -26.45
CA ASP A 480 -16.51 13.49 -27.51
C ASP A 480 -16.48 12.77 -28.85
N GLY A 481 -16.68 11.45 -28.88
CA GLY A 481 -16.74 10.60 -30.07
C GLY A 481 -15.41 10.47 -30.82
N THR A 482 -14.31 10.95 -30.29
CA THR A 482 -13.00 10.92 -30.99
C THR A 482 -12.50 9.49 -31.19
N LEU A 483 -12.66 8.63 -30.19
CA LEU A 483 -12.32 7.21 -30.31
C LEU A 483 -13.14 6.51 -31.42
N ALA A 484 -14.44 6.80 -31.55
CA ALA A 484 -15.24 6.27 -32.65
C ALA A 484 -14.72 6.76 -34.02
N GLY A 485 -14.33 8.03 -34.11
CA GLY A 485 -13.74 8.57 -35.31
C GLY A 485 -12.48 7.81 -35.73
N PHE A 486 -11.60 7.50 -34.77
CA PHE A 486 -10.40 6.69 -34.99
C PHE A 486 -10.76 5.25 -35.40
N MET A 487 -11.64 4.55 -34.68
CA MET A 487 -12.03 3.17 -34.97
C MET A 487 -12.70 3.01 -36.32
N ASN A 488 -13.62 3.91 -36.65
CA ASN A 488 -14.30 3.93 -37.92
C ASN A 488 -13.32 4.13 -39.11
N PHE A 489 -12.33 4.99 -38.89
CA PHE A 489 -11.30 5.22 -39.88
C PHE A 489 -10.29 4.08 -39.97
N ALA A 490 -9.72 3.59 -38.84
CA ALA A 490 -8.63 2.63 -38.82
C ALA A 490 -9.12 1.21 -39.23
N PHE A 491 -10.31 0.82 -38.78
CA PHE A 491 -10.83 -0.53 -38.94
C PHE A 491 -12.07 -0.61 -39.79
N GLY A 492 -12.64 0.53 -40.23
CA GLY A 492 -13.83 0.55 -41.09
C GLY A 492 -15.13 0.19 -40.34
N THR A 493 -15.17 0.43 -39.03
CA THR A 493 -16.34 0.19 -38.17
C THR A 493 -17.42 1.28 -38.36
N SER A 494 -18.54 1.12 -37.70
CA SER A 494 -19.66 2.06 -37.67
C SER A 494 -19.99 2.54 -36.24
N MET A 495 -18.96 2.64 -35.37
CA MET A 495 -19.11 3.00 -33.96
C MET A 495 -19.62 4.42 -33.74
N GLY A 496 -20.34 4.59 -32.64
CA GLY A 496 -20.80 5.86 -32.09
C GLY A 496 -20.48 5.99 -30.60
N VAL A 497 -20.83 7.12 -30.01
CA VAL A 497 -20.69 7.39 -28.58
C VAL A 497 -21.36 6.29 -27.75
N GLY A 498 -20.68 5.78 -26.72
CA GLY A 498 -21.17 4.74 -25.85
C GLY A 498 -20.97 3.31 -26.34
N ASP A 499 -20.51 3.12 -27.60
CA ASP A 499 -20.21 1.77 -28.10
C ASP A 499 -18.91 1.23 -27.48
N CYS A 500 -18.85 -0.08 -27.31
CA CYS A 500 -17.66 -0.78 -26.81
C CYS A 500 -16.59 -0.85 -27.90
N ALA A 501 -15.37 -0.44 -27.57
CA ALA A 501 -14.22 -0.37 -28.46
C ALA A 501 -13.09 -1.35 -28.07
N THR A 502 -13.31 -2.27 -27.15
CA THR A 502 -12.38 -3.34 -26.83
C THR A 502 -12.25 -4.27 -28.03
N ILE A 503 -11.05 -4.36 -28.58
CA ILE A 503 -10.75 -5.14 -29.79
C ILE A 503 -10.53 -6.61 -29.43
N ASP A 504 -11.18 -7.50 -30.15
CA ASP A 504 -10.78 -8.90 -30.19
C ASP A 504 -9.51 -9.04 -31.04
N ASP A 505 -8.37 -9.01 -30.40
CA ASP A 505 -7.04 -9.12 -31.00
C ASP A 505 -6.38 -10.48 -30.74
N ASP A 506 -7.10 -11.45 -30.18
CA ASP A 506 -6.66 -12.83 -30.03
C ASP A 506 -6.54 -13.47 -31.42
N PRO A 507 -5.34 -13.89 -31.86
CA PRO A 507 -5.13 -14.48 -33.18
C PRO A 507 -5.91 -15.79 -33.39
N ASP A 508 -6.25 -16.49 -32.32
CA ASP A 508 -6.96 -17.76 -32.34
C ASP A 508 -8.50 -17.60 -32.29
N SER A 509 -8.97 -16.37 -32.04
CA SER A 509 -10.40 -16.07 -31.97
C SER A 509 -11.06 -16.02 -33.34
N ALA A 510 -12.27 -16.55 -33.42
CA ALA A 510 -13.10 -16.50 -34.64
C ALA A 510 -13.55 -15.07 -34.96
N THR A 511 -13.60 -14.18 -33.97
CA THR A 511 -13.97 -12.76 -34.09
C THR A 511 -12.77 -11.81 -34.09
N ASN A 512 -11.56 -12.37 -34.29
CA ASN A 512 -10.34 -11.57 -34.39
C ASN A 512 -10.50 -10.44 -35.42
N ILE A 513 -10.04 -9.24 -35.07
CA ILE A 513 -10.21 -8.01 -35.87
C ILE A 513 -9.73 -8.16 -37.32
N LEU A 514 -8.60 -8.82 -37.58
CA LEU A 514 -8.09 -9.00 -38.96
C LEU A 514 -9.02 -9.91 -39.76
N SER A 515 -9.55 -10.96 -39.12
CA SER A 515 -10.52 -11.87 -39.73
C SER A 515 -11.83 -11.16 -40.06
N MET A 516 -12.30 -10.30 -39.17
CA MET A 516 -13.55 -9.54 -39.34
C MET A 516 -13.42 -8.44 -40.39
N ILE A 517 -12.27 -7.78 -40.49
CA ILE A 517 -11.98 -6.80 -41.56
C ILE A 517 -12.02 -7.52 -42.93
N ILE A 518 -11.36 -8.69 -43.06
CA ILE A 518 -11.38 -9.50 -44.30
C ILE A 518 -12.80 -9.95 -44.65
N ALA A 519 -13.59 -10.30 -43.63
CA ALA A 519 -14.99 -10.69 -43.82
C ALA A 519 -15.93 -9.52 -44.17
N GLY A 520 -15.49 -8.29 -44.01
CA GLY A 520 -16.28 -7.07 -44.20
C GLY A 520 -17.28 -6.79 -43.10
N THR A 521 -17.04 -7.31 -41.92
CA THR A 521 -17.87 -7.15 -40.70
C THR A 521 -17.02 -6.73 -39.48
N PRO A 522 -16.21 -5.64 -39.54
CA PRO A 522 -15.25 -5.29 -38.49
C PRO A 522 -15.91 -5.04 -37.15
N ASP A 523 -17.14 -4.51 -37.12
CA ASP A 523 -17.87 -4.25 -35.87
C ASP A 523 -18.05 -5.51 -34.98
N ALA A 524 -18.01 -6.70 -35.57
CA ALA A 524 -18.12 -7.96 -34.86
C ALA A 524 -16.88 -8.33 -34.02
N ALA A 525 -15.79 -7.60 -34.17
CA ALA A 525 -14.56 -7.76 -33.39
C ALA A 525 -14.54 -6.91 -32.10
N PHE A 526 -15.62 -6.22 -31.78
CA PHE A 526 -15.68 -5.30 -30.63
C PHE A 526 -16.82 -5.73 -29.72
N SER A 527 -16.49 -6.03 -28.48
CA SER A 527 -17.48 -6.46 -27.50
C SER A 527 -16.96 -6.31 -26.08
N VAL A 528 -17.89 -6.26 -25.13
CA VAL A 528 -17.56 -6.39 -23.70
C VAL A 528 -16.87 -7.73 -23.49
N PHE A 529 -15.69 -7.69 -22.88
CA PHE A 529 -15.00 -8.90 -22.44
C PHE A 529 -15.55 -9.31 -21.08
N SER A 530 -15.75 -10.61 -20.87
CA SER A 530 -16.18 -11.17 -19.60
C SER A 530 -15.54 -12.54 -19.40
N ASP A 531 -14.99 -12.77 -18.20
CA ASP A 531 -14.43 -14.07 -17.84
C ASP A 531 -14.54 -14.30 -16.33
N THR A 532 -14.31 -15.54 -15.90
CA THR A 532 -14.37 -15.96 -14.49
C THR A 532 -13.14 -16.78 -14.13
N ILE A 533 -12.51 -16.44 -13.01
CA ILE A 533 -11.39 -17.17 -12.43
C ILE A 533 -11.89 -17.95 -11.21
N GLU A 534 -11.66 -19.27 -11.21
CA GLU A 534 -11.87 -20.11 -10.05
C GLU A 534 -10.51 -20.47 -9.43
N THR A 535 -10.37 -20.30 -8.12
CA THR A 535 -9.14 -20.58 -7.36
C THR A 535 -9.46 -21.47 -6.16
N ASP A 536 -8.96 -22.69 -6.18
CA ASP A 536 -9.06 -23.66 -5.12
C ASP A 536 -7.68 -23.96 -4.52
N ARG A 537 -7.41 -23.55 -3.27
CA ARG A 537 -6.07 -23.67 -2.68
C ARG A 537 -6.09 -24.20 -1.24
N MET A 538 -5.13 -25.09 -0.99
CA MET A 538 -4.77 -25.53 0.37
C MET A 538 -3.48 -24.85 0.76
N MET A 539 -3.52 -24.04 1.83
CA MET A 539 -2.38 -23.39 2.43
C MET A 539 -2.07 -24.01 3.78
N GLY A 540 -0.82 -23.96 4.17
CA GLY A 540 -0.40 -24.56 5.44
C GLY A 540 0.82 -23.90 6.04
N LYS A 541 1.03 -24.20 7.32
CA LYS A 541 2.17 -23.77 8.12
C LYS A 541 2.59 -24.89 9.06
N VAL A 542 3.90 -25.07 9.17
CA VAL A 542 4.53 -25.93 10.17
C VAL A 542 5.64 -25.13 10.82
N THR A 543 5.55 -24.94 12.14
CA THR A 543 6.58 -24.29 12.94
C THR A 543 7.03 -25.22 14.05
N LEU A 544 8.32 -25.31 14.26
CA LEU A 544 8.93 -25.99 15.38
C LEU A 544 9.72 -25.00 16.21
N ASP A 545 9.27 -24.80 17.44
CA ASP A 545 9.85 -23.90 18.41
C ASP A 545 10.70 -24.65 19.40
N TYR A 546 11.86 -24.11 19.76
CA TYR A 546 12.78 -24.61 20.77
C TYR A 546 13.10 -23.53 21.77
N SER A 547 12.53 -23.60 22.96
CA SER A 547 12.87 -22.77 24.10
C SER A 547 14.19 -23.23 24.71
N VAL A 548 15.27 -22.48 24.47
CA VAL A 548 16.59 -22.76 25.06
C VAL A 548 16.54 -22.55 26.59
N ASN A 549 15.80 -21.52 26.99
CA ASN A 549 15.40 -21.16 28.33
C ASN A 549 14.21 -20.19 28.23
N ASP A 550 13.75 -19.63 29.33
CA ASP A 550 12.60 -18.71 29.41
C ASP A 550 12.83 -17.40 28.61
N ASP A 551 14.10 -17.07 28.30
CA ASP A 551 14.49 -15.81 27.64
C ASP A 551 14.88 -15.99 26.18
N VAL A 552 15.02 -17.22 25.67
CA VAL A 552 15.57 -17.47 24.32
C VAL A 552 14.77 -18.55 23.62
N LEU A 553 14.14 -18.16 22.52
CA LEU A 553 13.41 -19.02 21.59
C LEU A 553 14.16 -19.12 20.26
N ILE A 554 14.34 -20.33 19.76
CA ILE A 554 14.78 -20.59 18.37
C ILE A 554 13.63 -21.27 17.66
N TYR A 555 13.32 -20.87 16.46
CA TYR A 555 12.24 -21.47 15.67
C TYR A 555 12.65 -21.76 14.23
N GLY A 556 11.94 -22.70 13.63
CA GLY A 556 12.01 -23.00 12.21
C GLY A 556 10.62 -23.16 11.63
N THR A 557 10.30 -22.41 10.57
CA THR A 557 8.98 -22.37 9.96
C THR A 557 9.05 -22.69 8.47
N VAL A 558 8.09 -23.51 8.01
CA VAL A 558 7.75 -23.64 6.60
C VAL A 558 6.29 -23.24 6.45
N SER A 559 6.03 -22.24 5.62
CA SER A 559 4.68 -21.74 5.35
C SER A 559 4.47 -21.46 3.89
N ASN A 560 3.23 -21.47 3.44
CA ASN A 560 2.89 -21.01 2.12
C ASN A 560 1.67 -20.09 2.12
N GLY A 561 1.60 -19.24 1.13
CA GLY A 561 0.52 -18.30 0.86
C GLY A 561 0.26 -18.19 -0.63
N PHE A 562 -0.90 -17.69 -0.98
CA PHE A 562 -1.26 -17.38 -2.35
C PHE A 562 -1.90 -16.00 -2.44
N LYS A 563 -1.78 -15.39 -3.61
CA LYS A 563 -2.57 -14.22 -4.02
C LYS A 563 -3.44 -14.64 -5.19
N SER A 564 -4.70 -14.26 -5.14
CA SER A 564 -5.67 -14.60 -6.16
C SER A 564 -5.30 -14.08 -7.54
N GLY A 565 -5.73 -14.77 -8.57
CA GLY A 565 -5.68 -14.28 -9.94
C GLY A 565 -6.52 -13.02 -10.14
N GLY A 566 -6.38 -12.37 -11.27
CA GLY A 566 -7.08 -11.13 -11.57
C GLY A 566 -7.11 -10.78 -13.04
N PHE A 567 -7.52 -9.55 -13.34
CA PHE A 567 -7.64 -9.01 -14.68
C PHE A 567 -6.97 -7.63 -14.77
N ASN A 568 -6.45 -7.28 -15.96
CA ASN A 568 -5.90 -5.96 -16.28
C ASN A 568 -7.02 -4.97 -16.64
N GLY A 569 -7.91 -4.66 -15.70
CA GLY A 569 -9.16 -3.95 -15.97
C GLY A 569 -9.06 -2.46 -16.23
N ALA A 570 -8.06 -1.77 -15.68
CA ALA A 570 -7.97 -0.31 -15.74
C ALA A 570 -7.88 0.27 -17.16
N ASN A 571 -7.38 -0.53 -18.13
CA ASN A 571 -7.30 -0.17 -19.54
C ASN A 571 -7.78 -1.36 -20.38
N SER A 572 -9.04 -1.41 -20.74
CA SER A 572 -9.68 -2.57 -21.40
C SER A 572 -9.64 -2.48 -22.93
N ASN A 573 -8.44 -2.32 -23.52
CA ASN A 573 -8.31 -2.00 -24.96
C ASN A 573 -8.35 -3.21 -25.89
N GLY A 574 -7.91 -4.38 -25.43
CA GLY A 574 -7.85 -5.60 -26.25
C GLY A 574 -8.05 -6.87 -25.45
N THR A 575 -8.59 -7.91 -26.08
CA THR A 575 -8.90 -9.18 -25.41
C THR A 575 -7.66 -9.92 -24.94
N ARG A 576 -6.51 -9.80 -25.61
CA ARG A 576 -5.25 -10.39 -25.14
C ARG A 576 -4.76 -9.78 -23.84
N GLN A 577 -4.95 -8.46 -23.69
CA GLN A 577 -4.61 -7.75 -22.46
C GLN A 577 -5.48 -8.22 -21.28
N LEU A 578 -6.75 -8.52 -21.55
CA LEU A 578 -7.76 -8.86 -20.55
C LEU A 578 -7.78 -10.34 -20.18
N GLN A 579 -6.90 -11.16 -20.75
CA GLN A 579 -6.81 -12.57 -20.34
C GLN A 579 -6.51 -12.69 -18.85
N PRO A 580 -7.08 -13.70 -18.18
CA PRO A 580 -6.89 -13.94 -16.76
C PRO A 580 -5.41 -14.05 -16.38
N ILE A 581 -5.01 -13.33 -15.34
CA ILE A 581 -3.70 -13.44 -14.70
C ILE A 581 -3.81 -14.54 -13.66
N ARG A 582 -2.87 -15.49 -13.68
CA ARG A 582 -2.88 -16.62 -12.74
C ARG A 582 -2.61 -16.16 -11.31
N GLU A 583 -3.10 -16.94 -10.35
CA GLU A 583 -2.71 -16.81 -8.95
C GLU A 583 -1.20 -16.98 -8.77
N GLU A 584 -0.64 -16.32 -7.79
CA GLU A 584 0.76 -16.50 -7.39
C GLU A 584 0.85 -17.33 -6.10
N ILE A 585 1.92 -18.11 -5.97
CA ILE A 585 2.16 -18.98 -4.82
C ILE A 585 3.57 -18.77 -4.30
N LEU A 586 3.68 -18.45 -3.01
CA LEU A 586 4.93 -18.32 -2.31
C LEU A 586 5.07 -19.39 -1.24
N THR A 587 6.19 -20.12 -1.26
CA THR A 587 6.60 -21.03 -0.19
C THR A 587 7.81 -20.47 0.52
N ALA A 588 7.68 -20.25 1.82
CA ALA A 588 8.71 -19.67 2.67
C ALA A 588 9.35 -20.72 3.59
N TYR A 589 10.65 -20.63 3.73
CA TYR A 589 11.44 -21.35 4.71
C TYR A 589 12.17 -20.33 5.58
N GLU A 590 11.91 -20.35 6.89
CA GLU A 590 12.48 -19.36 7.82
C GLU A 590 13.07 -20.04 9.03
N VAL A 591 14.21 -19.55 9.51
CA VAL A 591 14.79 -19.89 10.81
C VAL A 591 15.09 -18.59 11.54
N GLY A 592 14.68 -18.52 12.80
CA GLY A 592 14.88 -17.31 13.59
C GLY A 592 15.21 -17.58 15.05
N ILE A 593 15.61 -16.53 15.71
CA ILE A 593 15.89 -16.46 17.13
C ILE A 593 15.23 -15.23 17.73
N LYS A 594 14.61 -15.40 18.89
CA LYS A 594 14.08 -14.32 19.72
C LYS A 594 14.72 -14.41 21.09
N ALA A 595 15.22 -13.30 21.59
CA ALA A 595 15.94 -13.30 22.84
C ALA A 595 15.67 -12.03 23.67
N THR A 596 15.33 -12.23 24.93
CA THR A 596 15.26 -11.22 25.96
C THR A 596 16.55 -11.28 26.77
N LEU A 597 17.39 -10.28 26.69
CA LEU A 597 18.73 -10.25 27.22
C LEU A 597 18.92 -9.11 28.25
N ALA A 598 20.06 -9.13 28.97
CA ALA A 598 20.44 -8.08 29.91
C ALA A 598 19.36 -7.80 30.96
N ASP A 599 18.80 -8.87 31.58
CA ASP A 599 17.74 -8.79 32.60
C ASP A 599 16.49 -8.04 32.12
N GLY A 600 16.02 -8.30 30.88
CA GLY A 600 14.84 -7.70 30.26
C GLY A 600 15.09 -6.31 29.64
N ARG A 601 16.34 -5.83 29.64
CA ARG A 601 16.69 -4.52 29.06
C ARG A 601 17.00 -4.54 27.56
N MET A 602 17.07 -5.72 26.94
CA MET A 602 17.36 -5.87 25.53
C MET A 602 16.52 -6.98 24.92
N GLN A 603 15.80 -6.65 23.88
CA GLN A 603 15.13 -7.61 23.00
C GLN A 603 15.86 -7.67 21.68
N LEU A 604 16.15 -8.89 21.21
CA LEU A 604 16.83 -9.16 19.95
C LEU A 604 16.05 -10.22 19.18
N ASN A 605 15.58 -9.88 17.99
CA ASN A 605 14.94 -10.79 17.07
C ASN A 605 15.74 -10.83 15.77
N ALA A 606 16.08 -12.02 15.30
CA ALA A 606 16.77 -12.18 14.03
C ALA A 606 16.21 -13.37 13.27
N ALA A 607 16.10 -13.25 11.97
CA ALA A 607 15.63 -14.31 11.10
C ALA A 607 16.43 -14.35 9.80
N THR A 608 16.54 -15.53 9.19
CA THR A 608 16.95 -15.72 7.82
C THR A 608 15.89 -16.54 7.10
N PHE A 609 15.65 -16.22 5.84
CA PHE A 609 14.59 -16.83 5.08
C PHE A 609 14.97 -17.06 3.63
N PHE A 610 14.30 -18.04 3.03
CA PHE A 610 14.35 -18.34 1.61
C PHE A 610 12.92 -18.51 1.10
N TYR A 611 12.58 -17.86 0.00
CA TYR A 611 11.29 -17.90 -0.66
C TYR A 611 11.41 -18.52 -2.05
N ASP A 612 10.64 -19.57 -2.32
CA ASP A 612 10.37 -20.11 -3.67
C ASP A 612 9.04 -19.54 -4.15
N TYR A 613 9.08 -18.68 -5.15
CA TYR A 613 7.94 -17.88 -5.60
C TYR A 613 7.60 -18.23 -7.04
N LYS A 614 6.39 -18.69 -7.25
CA LYS A 614 5.86 -19.14 -8.54
C LYS A 614 4.75 -18.25 -9.00
N ASP A 615 4.69 -18.03 -10.32
CA ASP A 615 3.66 -17.24 -10.99
C ASP A 615 3.47 -15.86 -10.37
N LYS A 616 4.55 -15.25 -9.81
CA LYS A 616 4.47 -13.91 -9.21
C LYS A 616 3.84 -12.93 -10.20
N GLN A 617 2.84 -12.20 -9.75
CA GLN A 617 2.26 -11.12 -10.53
C GLN A 617 3.21 -9.92 -10.49
N GLU A 618 3.66 -9.48 -11.66
CA GLU A 618 4.60 -8.37 -11.82
C GLU A 618 4.14 -7.44 -12.93
N GLN A 619 4.57 -6.18 -12.88
CA GLN A 619 4.27 -5.22 -13.93
C GLN A 619 5.05 -5.56 -15.20
N ASP A 620 4.34 -5.56 -16.33
CA ASP A 620 4.90 -5.73 -17.67
C ASP A 620 4.18 -4.79 -18.66
N ALA A 621 4.54 -4.84 -19.93
CA ALA A 621 3.87 -4.07 -20.97
C ALA A 621 2.69 -4.85 -21.56
N ALA A 622 1.52 -4.22 -21.58
CA ALA A 622 0.40 -4.66 -22.40
C ALA A 622 0.45 -3.96 -23.75
N VAL A 623 0.64 -4.72 -24.82
CA VAL A 623 0.77 -4.21 -26.19
C VAL A 623 -0.62 -4.04 -26.79
N THR A 624 -1.09 -2.79 -26.88
CA THR A 624 -2.44 -2.45 -27.35
C THR A 624 -2.41 -1.54 -28.58
N PHE A 625 -3.54 -1.35 -29.23
CA PHE A 625 -3.65 -0.43 -30.38
C PHE A 625 -3.45 1.05 -30.00
N VAL A 626 -3.60 1.39 -28.73
CA VAL A 626 -3.27 2.71 -28.18
C VAL A 626 -1.84 2.76 -27.63
N GLY A 627 -0.99 1.79 -27.95
CA GLY A 627 0.41 1.73 -27.55
C GLY A 627 0.70 0.68 -26.47
N ASN A 628 1.93 0.71 -25.98
CA ASN A 628 2.40 -0.17 -24.93
C ASN A 628 2.10 0.48 -23.58
N ILE A 629 1.07 0.02 -22.91
CA ILE A 629 0.64 0.48 -21.60
C ILE A 629 1.10 -0.48 -20.50
N SER A 630 1.02 -0.07 -19.24
CA SER A 630 1.30 -0.96 -18.12
C SER A 630 0.19 -1.99 -17.95
N GLY A 631 0.57 -3.22 -17.60
CA GLY A 631 -0.29 -4.33 -17.27
C GLY A 631 0.41 -5.30 -16.34
N LEU A 632 -0.31 -6.27 -15.80
CA LEU A 632 0.25 -7.35 -15.00
C LEU A 632 0.49 -8.58 -15.86
N ALA A 633 1.59 -9.29 -15.57
CA ALA A 633 1.93 -10.58 -16.10
C ALA A 633 2.42 -11.51 -15.00
N ASN A 634 2.48 -12.81 -15.25
CA ASN A 634 3.06 -13.76 -14.30
C ASN A 634 4.53 -13.98 -14.61
N VAL A 635 5.38 -13.82 -13.60
CA VAL A 635 6.77 -14.29 -13.58
C VAL A 635 6.76 -15.75 -13.21
N ASP A 636 7.16 -16.64 -14.11
CA ASP A 636 7.00 -18.09 -13.93
C ASP A 636 7.70 -18.59 -12.66
N LYS A 637 8.92 -18.07 -12.37
CA LYS A 637 9.67 -18.40 -11.16
C LYS A 637 10.58 -17.29 -10.72
N SER A 638 10.58 -17.01 -9.41
CA SER A 638 11.55 -16.15 -8.74
C SER A 638 11.94 -16.69 -7.37
N GLU A 639 13.05 -16.22 -6.85
CA GLU A 639 13.58 -16.60 -5.53
C GLU A 639 13.96 -15.36 -4.75
N ILE A 640 13.77 -15.39 -3.43
CA ILE A 640 14.19 -14.32 -2.52
C ILE A 640 14.93 -14.96 -1.36
N THR A 641 16.13 -14.48 -1.08
CA THR A 641 16.90 -14.84 0.11
C THR A 641 17.11 -13.59 0.96
N GLY A 642 16.94 -13.72 2.27
CA GLY A 642 17.13 -12.55 3.12
C GLY A 642 17.50 -12.86 4.55
N ALA A 643 17.90 -11.81 5.26
CA ALA A 643 18.16 -11.83 6.68
C ALA A 643 17.67 -10.52 7.31
N GLU A 644 17.11 -10.63 8.50
CA GLU A 644 16.58 -9.51 9.26
C GLU A 644 17.10 -9.53 10.70
N LEU A 645 17.27 -8.35 11.26
CA LEU A 645 17.60 -8.11 12.65
C LEU A 645 16.73 -6.97 13.17
N ASP A 646 16.10 -7.17 14.31
CA ASP A 646 15.42 -6.12 15.09
C ASP A 646 15.95 -6.18 16.53
N MET A 647 16.34 -5.03 17.05
CA MET A 647 16.88 -4.88 18.40
C MET A 647 16.28 -3.66 19.09
N GLN A 648 15.78 -3.87 20.30
CA GLN A 648 15.44 -2.80 21.24
C GLN A 648 16.31 -2.95 22.48
N TRP A 649 16.93 -1.85 22.92
CA TRP A 649 17.86 -1.87 24.03
C TRP A 649 17.78 -0.64 24.92
N VAL A 650 17.68 -0.85 26.21
CA VAL A 650 17.76 0.15 27.27
C VAL A 650 19.15 0.07 27.93
N PRO A 651 20.19 0.74 27.35
CA PRO A 651 21.57 0.65 27.85
C PRO A 651 21.75 1.24 29.25
N ALA A 652 20.92 2.19 29.61
CA ALA A 652 20.88 2.84 30.92
C ALA A 652 19.50 3.47 31.10
N ASP A 653 19.15 3.80 32.35
CA ASP A 653 17.86 4.40 32.67
C ASP A 653 17.60 5.67 31.86
N GLY A 654 16.41 5.74 31.26
CA GLY A 654 15.97 6.80 30.38
C GLY A 654 16.60 6.79 28.99
N TRP A 655 17.35 5.77 28.60
CA TRP A 655 17.86 5.61 27.25
C TRP A 655 17.11 4.48 26.52
N MET A 656 16.79 4.73 25.27
CA MET A 656 16.30 3.74 24.33
C MET A 656 17.15 3.77 23.06
N VAL A 657 17.57 2.60 22.60
CA VAL A 657 18.24 2.40 21.31
C VAL A 657 17.47 1.35 20.56
N GLN A 658 17.12 1.65 19.34
CA GLN A 658 16.54 0.66 18.41
C GLN A 658 17.40 0.57 17.18
N LEU A 659 17.50 -0.64 16.63
CA LEU A 659 18.20 -0.93 15.40
C LEU A 659 17.39 -1.99 14.66
N GLY A 660 17.05 -1.71 13.42
CA GLY A 660 16.45 -2.66 12.51
C GLY A 660 17.25 -2.74 11.22
N ILE A 661 17.46 -3.93 10.70
CA ILE A 661 18.18 -4.20 9.45
C ILE A 661 17.40 -5.26 8.68
N ALA A 662 17.20 -5.04 7.38
CA ALA A 662 16.78 -6.06 6.42
C ALA A 662 17.78 -6.10 5.26
N LEU A 663 18.18 -7.30 4.89
CA LEU A 663 19.04 -7.59 3.75
C LEU A 663 18.27 -8.54 2.84
N LEU A 664 18.19 -8.22 1.55
CA LEU A 664 17.49 -8.99 0.54
C LEU A 664 18.41 -9.27 -0.65
N ASP A 665 18.20 -10.40 -1.26
CA ASP A 665 18.77 -10.80 -2.54
C ASP A 665 17.64 -11.47 -3.33
N THR A 666 17.21 -10.86 -4.41
CA THR A 666 16.08 -11.29 -5.24
C THR A 666 16.54 -11.67 -6.62
N GLU A 667 15.98 -12.72 -7.19
CA GLU A 667 16.34 -13.18 -8.54
C GLU A 667 15.13 -13.72 -9.30
N ILE A 668 14.90 -13.18 -10.47
CA ILE A 668 13.98 -13.76 -11.46
C ILE A 668 14.67 -14.96 -12.09
N LYS A 669 14.13 -16.17 -11.88
CA LYS A 669 14.73 -17.41 -12.41
C LYS A 669 14.24 -17.74 -13.82
N GLU A 670 12.98 -17.51 -14.09
CA GLU A 670 12.33 -17.81 -15.36
C GLU A 670 11.27 -16.75 -15.65
N TRP A 671 11.45 -15.96 -16.71
CA TRP A 671 10.44 -15.02 -17.19
C TRP A 671 10.72 -14.56 -18.62
N MET A 672 9.70 -14.63 -19.47
CA MET A 672 9.68 -14.03 -20.79
C MET A 672 8.82 -12.76 -20.75
N ALA A 673 9.45 -11.63 -20.49
CA ALA A 673 8.81 -10.31 -20.42
C ALA A 673 8.59 -9.73 -21.83
N VAL A 674 7.69 -8.77 -21.97
CA VAL A 674 7.48 -8.04 -23.22
C VAL A 674 8.65 -7.07 -23.46
N ASP A 675 9.28 -7.20 -24.63
CA ASP A 675 10.23 -6.18 -25.13
C ASP A 675 9.42 -4.97 -25.62
N ARG A 676 9.40 -3.91 -24.84
CA ARG A 676 8.64 -2.68 -25.17
C ARG A 676 9.14 -1.98 -26.43
N ASP A 677 10.44 -2.01 -26.66
CA ASP A 677 11.07 -1.30 -27.77
C ASP A 677 10.82 -1.98 -29.12
N LEU A 678 10.69 -3.31 -29.11
CA LEU A 678 10.47 -4.12 -30.29
C LEU A 678 9.01 -4.52 -30.50
N SER A 679 8.15 -4.33 -29.49
CA SER A 679 6.75 -4.67 -29.56
C SER A 679 5.92 -3.49 -30.06
N ALA A 680 5.07 -3.74 -31.03
CA ALA A 680 4.05 -2.80 -31.51
C ALA A 680 2.83 -3.60 -31.98
N TRP A 681 1.66 -3.20 -31.52
CA TRP A 681 0.41 -3.87 -31.87
C TRP A 681 0.27 -4.04 -33.41
N PRO A 682 -0.13 -5.21 -33.94
CA PRO A 682 -0.53 -6.42 -33.22
C PRO A 682 0.60 -7.39 -32.87
N THR A 683 1.87 -7.00 -33.02
CA THR A 683 3.04 -7.87 -32.82
C THR A 683 3.59 -7.69 -31.41
N ILE A 684 3.73 -8.81 -30.68
CA ILE A 684 4.40 -8.88 -29.38
C ILE A 684 5.74 -9.58 -29.57
N VAL A 685 6.81 -8.96 -29.09
CA VAL A 685 8.16 -9.52 -29.01
C VAL A 685 8.47 -9.76 -27.55
N LEU A 686 8.95 -10.96 -27.22
CA LEU A 686 9.34 -11.32 -25.88
C LEU A 686 10.86 -11.28 -25.73
N GLN A 687 11.32 -10.89 -24.55
CA GLN A 687 12.72 -10.94 -24.13
C GLN A 687 12.87 -11.78 -22.86
N ASP A 688 13.99 -12.47 -22.73
CA ASP A 688 14.33 -13.23 -21.52
C ASP A 688 14.78 -12.26 -20.43
N ALA A 689 14.01 -12.13 -19.37
CA ALA A 689 14.30 -11.30 -18.20
C ALA A 689 14.89 -12.10 -17.02
N SER A 690 15.23 -13.38 -17.25
CA SER A 690 15.87 -14.24 -16.23
C SER A 690 17.21 -13.66 -15.78
N GLY A 691 17.51 -13.79 -14.49
CA GLY A 691 18.70 -13.22 -13.84
C GLY A 691 18.54 -11.75 -13.41
N GLY A 692 17.38 -11.11 -13.68
CA GLY A 692 17.04 -9.80 -13.17
C GLY A 692 16.58 -9.87 -11.72
N GLU A 693 16.56 -8.72 -11.07
CA GLU A 693 16.00 -8.53 -9.71
C GLU A 693 14.49 -8.26 -9.78
N LEU A 694 13.78 -8.51 -8.68
CA LEU A 694 12.39 -8.13 -8.55
C LEU A 694 12.25 -6.61 -8.35
N ALA A 695 11.21 -6.01 -8.91
CA ALA A 695 10.90 -4.60 -8.70
C ALA A 695 10.60 -4.30 -7.21
N MET A 696 10.82 -3.05 -6.78
CA MET A 696 10.53 -2.56 -5.44
C MET A 696 11.21 -3.35 -4.29
N SER A 697 12.35 -3.98 -4.56
CA SER A 697 13.06 -4.86 -3.64
C SER A 697 14.46 -4.29 -3.35
N PRO A 698 14.60 -3.33 -2.40
CA PRO A 698 15.90 -2.79 -2.04
C PRO A 698 16.77 -3.87 -1.38
N ASP A 699 18.05 -3.96 -1.76
CA ASP A 699 18.99 -4.94 -1.21
C ASP A 699 19.21 -4.76 0.29
N MET A 700 19.14 -3.52 0.76
CA MET A 700 19.32 -3.18 2.16
C MET A 700 18.35 -2.09 2.62
N GLN A 701 17.76 -2.33 3.77
CA GLN A 701 17.07 -1.29 4.55
C GLN A 701 17.61 -1.34 5.98
N PHE A 702 17.83 -0.19 6.56
CA PHE A 702 18.08 -0.15 7.99
C PHE A 702 17.47 1.10 8.63
N ASN A 703 17.11 0.98 9.91
CA ASN A 703 16.69 2.10 10.72
C ASN A 703 17.38 2.06 12.08
N THR A 704 17.49 3.21 12.69
CA THR A 704 17.99 3.34 14.05
C THR A 704 17.26 4.47 14.76
N LEU A 705 16.94 4.27 16.02
CA LEU A 705 16.40 5.29 16.92
C LEU A 705 17.30 5.36 18.14
N ILE A 706 17.70 6.57 18.53
CA ILE A 706 18.32 6.86 19.82
C ILE A 706 17.46 7.88 20.53
N ALA A 707 16.91 7.48 21.66
CA ALA A 707 16.09 8.35 22.50
C ALA A 707 16.65 8.43 23.91
N ARG A 708 16.40 9.55 24.55
CA ARG A 708 16.72 9.77 25.95
C ARG A 708 15.63 10.58 26.62
N GLU A 709 15.18 10.09 27.74
CA GLU A 709 14.25 10.76 28.65
C GLU A 709 14.95 11.07 29.97
N TRP A 710 14.60 12.20 30.62
CA TRP A 710 15.10 12.55 31.93
C TRP A 710 14.15 13.49 32.69
N ALA A 711 14.13 13.38 33.99
CA ALA A 711 13.40 14.29 34.84
C ALA A 711 14.09 15.66 34.92
N VAL A 712 13.31 16.75 34.82
CA VAL A 712 13.79 18.13 34.93
C VAL A 712 13.33 18.84 36.18
N GLY A 713 12.80 18.08 37.15
CA GLY A 713 12.31 18.55 38.47
C GLY A 713 10.85 18.97 38.43
N GLY A 714 10.22 18.99 39.63
CA GLY A 714 8.83 19.42 39.77
C GLY A 714 7.82 18.57 39.01
N SER A 715 7.98 17.24 38.99
CA SER A 715 7.11 16.30 38.27
C SER A 715 7.03 16.58 36.76
N ARG A 716 8.17 16.83 36.14
CA ARG A 716 8.30 17.10 34.71
C ARG A 716 9.38 16.23 34.11
N ILE A 717 9.13 15.81 32.87
CA ILE A 717 10.07 15.05 32.04
C ILE A 717 10.41 15.82 30.78
N MET A 718 11.61 15.61 30.27
CA MET A 718 12.02 15.98 28.93
C MET A 718 12.53 14.73 28.21
N ASP A 719 12.30 14.68 26.94
CA ASP A 719 12.85 13.66 26.06
C ASP A 719 13.41 14.25 24.77
N ILE A 720 14.38 13.57 24.21
CA ILE A 720 14.91 13.82 22.87
C ILE A 720 15.01 12.49 22.15
N ALA A 721 14.62 12.47 20.89
CA ALA A 721 14.81 11.31 20.02
C ALA A 721 15.31 11.76 18.65
N VAL A 722 16.27 10.99 18.13
CA VAL A 722 16.76 11.10 16.76
C VAL A 722 16.61 9.74 16.13
N ASP A 723 16.01 9.69 14.97
CA ASP A 723 15.95 8.49 14.16
C ASP A 723 16.49 8.72 12.76
N TYR A 724 17.01 7.67 12.18
CA TYR A 724 17.51 7.62 10.83
C TYR A 724 17.05 6.35 10.15
N SER A 725 16.49 6.47 8.97
CA SER A 725 16.12 5.35 8.11
C SER A 725 16.85 5.46 6.79
N TYR A 726 17.31 4.33 6.25
CA TYR A 726 17.97 4.21 4.97
C TYR A 726 17.31 3.12 4.14
N THR A 727 17.10 3.40 2.88
CA THR A 727 16.59 2.48 1.86
C THR A 727 17.54 2.52 0.68
N ASP A 728 18.03 1.36 0.27
CA ASP A 728 18.89 1.21 -0.91
C ASP A 728 18.11 1.46 -2.20
N SER A 729 18.83 1.70 -3.29
CA SER A 729 18.27 1.80 -4.63
C SER A 729 17.49 0.55 -5.01
N THR A 730 16.49 0.70 -5.86
CA THR A 730 15.75 -0.43 -6.43
C THR A 730 15.88 -0.45 -7.94
N THR A 731 15.86 -1.64 -8.51
CA THR A 731 15.71 -1.81 -9.95
C THR A 731 14.22 -1.75 -10.33
N GLY A 732 13.93 -1.37 -11.55
CA GLY A 732 12.56 -1.36 -12.07
C GLY A 732 12.09 -2.73 -12.57
N GLY A 733 12.72 -3.82 -12.18
CA GLY A 733 12.41 -5.15 -12.71
C GLY A 733 12.61 -5.21 -14.23
N SER A 734 11.56 -5.56 -14.99
CA SER A 734 11.59 -5.49 -16.47
C SER A 734 11.52 -4.06 -17.02
N GLN A 735 11.28 -3.07 -16.17
CA GLN A 735 11.08 -1.66 -16.53
C GLN A 735 12.17 -0.79 -15.90
N PRO A 736 13.33 -0.55 -16.56
CA PRO A 736 14.42 0.24 -16.00
C PRO A 736 14.03 1.68 -15.61
N SER A 737 12.94 2.20 -16.16
CA SER A 737 12.38 3.51 -15.80
C SER A 737 11.87 3.59 -14.37
N ASP A 738 11.55 2.46 -13.77
CA ASP A 738 10.91 2.37 -12.45
C ASP A 738 11.95 2.23 -11.32
N ALA A 739 13.23 2.31 -11.66
CA ALA A 739 14.33 2.30 -10.70
C ALA A 739 14.33 3.54 -9.80
N THR A 740 14.63 3.36 -8.52
CA THR A 740 14.80 4.45 -7.55
C THR A 740 16.24 4.54 -7.04
N ASP A 741 16.69 5.74 -6.68
CA ASP A 741 17.97 5.94 -6.04
C ASP A 741 17.88 5.61 -4.53
N ASP A 742 19.04 5.37 -3.90
CA ASP A 742 19.13 5.21 -2.46
C ASP A 742 18.91 6.53 -1.73
N TYR A 743 18.33 6.47 -0.53
CA TYR A 743 18.08 7.67 0.28
C TYR A 743 18.11 7.38 1.78
N GLY A 744 18.37 8.45 2.56
CA GLY A 744 18.39 8.37 4.01
C GLY A 744 17.70 9.54 4.68
N ILE A 745 16.70 9.26 5.50
CA ILE A 745 15.86 10.25 6.18
C ILE A 745 16.22 10.35 7.64
N THR A 746 16.47 11.58 8.11
CA THR A 746 16.75 11.88 9.52
C THR A 746 15.59 12.67 10.13
N ASN A 747 15.09 12.23 11.27
CA ASN A 747 14.05 12.93 12.02
C ASN A 747 14.55 13.29 13.44
N LEU A 748 13.96 14.33 14.02
CA LEU A 748 14.27 14.81 15.36
C LEU A 748 12.98 15.10 16.14
N ARG A 749 12.94 14.71 17.40
CA ARG A 749 11.83 15.01 18.33
C ARG A 749 12.36 15.51 19.65
N LEU A 750 11.64 16.46 20.25
CA LEU A 750 11.89 17.04 21.55
C LEU A 750 10.57 17.10 22.32
N GLY A 751 10.45 16.32 23.38
CA GLY A 751 9.28 16.27 24.23
C GLY A 751 9.50 17.02 25.57
N TYR A 752 8.42 17.60 26.08
CA TYR A 752 8.33 18.14 27.42
C TYR A 752 6.95 17.90 27.99
N GLY A 753 6.85 17.27 29.15
CA GLY A 753 5.56 16.86 29.69
C GLY A 753 5.56 16.69 31.22
N SER A 754 4.43 16.22 31.71
CA SER A 754 4.29 15.80 33.11
C SER A 754 4.73 14.35 33.27
N ASP A 755 5.32 14.01 34.42
CA ASP A 755 5.77 12.65 34.75
C ASP A 755 4.60 11.65 34.93
N ASP A 756 3.39 12.15 35.17
CA ASP A 756 2.15 11.33 35.22
C ASP A 756 1.51 11.13 33.84
N GLY A 757 2.16 11.55 32.76
CA GLY A 757 1.68 11.40 31.40
C GLY A 757 0.39 12.16 31.05
N LYS A 758 -0.08 13.08 31.91
CA LYS A 758 -1.33 13.82 31.67
C LYS A 758 -1.24 14.79 30.52
N TRP A 759 -0.08 15.40 30.31
CA TRP A 759 0.12 16.29 29.18
C TRP A 759 1.55 16.20 28.66
N ARG A 760 1.71 16.38 27.36
CA ARG A 760 3.02 16.46 26.71
C ARG A 760 2.95 17.44 25.55
N VAL A 761 3.98 18.25 25.40
CA VAL A 761 4.26 19.04 24.19
C VAL A 761 5.40 18.37 23.45
N LEU A 762 5.21 18.08 22.19
CA LEU A 762 6.22 17.50 21.31
C LEU A 762 6.53 18.46 20.17
N LEU A 763 7.81 18.85 20.05
CA LEU A 763 8.36 19.49 18.85
C LEU A 763 8.95 18.40 17.99
N TRP A 764 8.62 18.41 16.72
CA TRP A 764 9.12 17.41 15.79
C TRP A 764 9.62 18.04 14.49
N GLY A 765 10.60 17.42 13.88
CA GLY A 765 11.09 17.71 12.54
C GLY A 765 11.29 16.42 11.79
N ARG A 766 10.77 16.34 10.59
CA ARG A 766 10.93 15.22 9.65
C ARG A 766 11.81 15.65 8.50
N ASN A 767 12.61 14.71 7.96
CA ASN A 767 13.59 14.98 6.92
C ASN A 767 14.41 16.25 7.22
N ILE A 768 14.97 16.35 8.44
CA ILE A 768 15.64 17.58 8.91
C ILE A 768 16.88 17.96 8.08
N THR A 769 17.46 17.00 7.35
CA THR A 769 18.56 17.19 6.42
C THR A 769 18.11 17.74 5.08
N ASP A 770 16.80 17.76 4.81
CA ASP A 770 16.19 18.18 3.53
C ASP A 770 16.67 17.33 2.36
N GLU A 771 16.75 16.01 2.59
CA GLU A 771 17.15 15.04 1.60
C GLU A 771 16.16 15.03 0.45
N TYR A 772 16.67 15.12 -0.78
CA TYR A 772 15.87 14.89 -1.98
C TYR A 772 15.77 13.39 -2.23
N TYR A 773 14.56 12.87 -2.34
CA TYR A 773 14.32 11.47 -2.61
C TYR A 773 13.00 11.26 -3.34
N TYR A 774 12.87 10.10 -3.98
CA TYR A 774 11.65 9.67 -4.64
C TYR A 774 11.46 8.16 -4.41
N PRO A 775 10.44 7.79 -3.64
CA PRO A 775 10.17 6.39 -3.33
C PRO A 775 9.57 5.60 -4.49
N ALA A 776 9.15 6.26 -5.56
CA ALA A 776 8.63 5.64 -6.76
C ALA A 776 9.02 6.42 -8.01
N ALA A 777 9.30 5.69 -9.09
CA ALA A 777 9.53 6.22 -10.42
C ALA A 777 8.84 5.30 -11.44
N TYR A 778 8.41 5.84 -12.57
CA TYR A 778 7.82 5.06 -13.66
C TYR A 778 7.81 5.86 -14.95
N GLN A 779 7.49 5.20 -16.05
CA GLN A 779 7.21 5.87 -17.28
C GLN A 779 5.72 6.22 -17.35
N GLY A 780 5.41 7.52 -17.23
CA GLY A 780 4.06 8.05 -17.30
C GLY A 780 3.61 8.27 -18.74
N GLY A 781 2.32 8.14 -18.97
CA GLY A 781 1.68 8.45 -20.24
C GLY A 781 2.36 7.80 -21.45
N ASN A 782 2.65 8.62 -22.43
CA ASN A 782 3.18 8.20 -23.73
C ASN A 782 4.64 8.63 -23.96
N GLY A 783 5.42 8.83 -22.90
CA GLY A 783 6.81 9.16 -23.07
C GLY A 783 7.56 9.77 -21.90
N PRO A 784 6.95 10.55 -21.00
CA PRO A 784 7.68 11.13 -19.89
C PRO A 784 8.14 10.08 -18.88
N TYR A 785 9.35 10.25 -18.36
CA TYR A 785 9.78 9.56 -17.14
C TYR A 785 9.46 10.46 -15.95
N VAL A 786 8.75 9.93 -14.99
CA VAL A 786 8.26 10.67 -13.84
C VAL A 786 8.73 10.06 -12.52
N ARG A 787 8.82 10.92 -11.52
CA ARG A 787 9.15 10.57 -10.14
C ARG A 787 8.06 11.05 -9.21
N ALA A 788 7.75 10.24 -8.23
CA ALA A 788 6.93 10.64 -7.12
C ALA A 788 7.84 11.16 -6.00
N ASN A 789 8.05 12.47 -5.94
CA ASN A 789 8.94 13.07 -4.97
C ASN A 789 8.50 12.80 -3.53
N GLY A 790 9.46 12.56 -2.65
CA GLY A 790 9.23 12.43 -1.22
C GLY A 790 8.94 13.77 -0.54
N MET A 791 8.43 13.71 0.69
CA MET A 791 8.12 14.91 1.46
C MET A 791 9.40 15.69 1.81
N PRO A 792 9.44 17.00 1.56
CA PRO A 792 10.56 17.85 1.98
C PRO A 792 10.66 17.94 3.50
N ARG A 793 11.62 18.71 4.00
CA ARG A 793 11.74 18.96 5.44
C ARG A 793 10.51 19.64 6.00
N THR A 794 9.93 19.03 7.05
CA THR A 794 8.77 19.56 7.76
C THR A 794 9.03 19.69 9.25
N TRP A 795 8.33 20.60 9.89
CA TRP A 795 8.38 20.87 11.33
C TRP A 795 6.99 21.03 11.90
N GLY A 796 6.85 20.73 13.17
CA GLY A 796 5.58 20.97 13.84
C GLY A 796 5.69 20.86 15.36
N VAL A 797 4.57 21.16 15.98
CA VAL A 797 4.35 21.03 17.41
C VAL A 797 3.02 20.34 17.64
N SER A 798 2.97 19.43 18.63
CA SER A 798 1.73 18.84 19.12
C SER A 798 1.62 18.98 20.63
N LEU A 799 0.40 19.06 21.11
CA LEU A 799 0.02 19.03 22.51
C LEU A 799 -0.91 17.85 22.73
N ASP A 800 -0.52 16.97 23.61
CA ASP A 800 -1.33 15.88 24.12
C ASP A 800 -1.85 16.22 25.50
N TYR A 801 -3.14 15.94 25.74
CA TYR A 801 -3.74 16.11 27.04
C TYR A 801 -4.74 15.00 27.35
N LYS A 802 -4.54 14.30 28.47
CA LYS A 802 -5.46 13.26 28.99
C LYS A 802 -6.32 13.85 30.12
N PHE A 803 -7.62 13.66 30.01
CA PHE A 803 -8.60 14.03 31.02
C PHE A 803 -9.00 12.78 31.83
N GLY A 804 -9.26 12.91 33.09
CA GLY A 804 -9.65 11.82 34.00
C GLY A 804 -8.75 11.74 35.21
N SER A 805 -9.17 11.03 36.24
CA SER A 805 -8.36 10.74 37.44
C SER A 805 -7.54 9.47 37.16
N ASN A 806 -6.25 9.54 37.47
CA ASN A 806 -5.44 8.35 37.66
C ASN A 806 -6.00 7.52 38.81
#